data_dc44e2c024f349541c7cb10bdd6e36af
#
_entry.id   dc44e2c024f349541c7cb10bdd6e36af
#
_cell.length_a   1.000
_cell.length_b   1.000
_cell.length_c   1.000
_cell.angle_alpha   90.00
_cell.angle_beta   90.00
_cell.angle_gamma   90.00
#
_symmetry.space_group_name_H-M   'P 1'
#
loop_
_entity.id
_entity.type
_entity.pdbx_description
1 polymer ?
#
loop_
_entity_poly.entity_id
_entity_poly.type
_entity_poly.pdbx_seq_one_letter_code
_entity_poly.pdbx_strand_id
1 'polypeptide(L)'
;MRNLSARSLLDINSLDEHQRYLSLMKISLCSALVGSLAMWSMMSQAAAQAAPQTPPTTAPAPVVRQPMPVPWPIQMGLRSFQVEARIPVVDKVVLVPDTATYLDEISRWTLRGRWPILIEDDLFTPMFVRAFKPSKVIRRASVGAMPASVDEQQALAKYAITQAWTVPGSEARPTNPAEAFASARFEPLGIVFASMSDPAWTAGVALAAGHGQVLSWLDGPFDPPSSTMNPQQFEKLSAQIEDAARATGLRYAALGDSIDAVTICRSMPIKVEVPQSAQWAPPAGTNPKPGEPVAVTDALCRLSDGTRWAIASTIFGDQIRSAYIAMSSLYLMPRSVWMLNTYQTDGDWGRYAMTEGGAMLKQQEFETTEFSGVQASAVSWLNMLMGGFKADVLLMNTMGNSDFFNMWQNIQCYPEDVAMLQHPMALHLIHSWSLTSPESRDTVGGRWLEHGVYAYAGSVFEPFLAAFVPPSLVAQRVANLVPFLVASRWSEGPFDATWRVTLIGDPLMVIPPPSMPPQPRLAPSSLESAKGETDVKENARAALVAAKTTGAPAEYATALLDLVMTGDDAMAAQLWSIAVAKGDAVAVACAPSALGPLFRQRQSDAFLAAYRLIPAPTLLDQDMLWQLWTQQLASIKDRAVLDWFGQQVRTVRPAVDLSRLAPEIKRVAGTDAARVLVTAWLEKTTNAEARKHIRELLLGLQ
;
A
#
# COMPACT_ATOMS: atom_id res chain seq x y z
N MET A 1 10.46 -55.30 19.59
CA MET A 1 10.45 -54.97 21.04
C MET A 1 11.22 -53.66 21.15
N ARG A 2 10.73 -52.55 21.49
CA ARG A 2 9.69 -52.00 22.35
C ARG A 2 9.17 -50.70 21.75
N ASN A 3 7.84 -50.57 21.70
CA ASN A 3 7.13 -49.30 21.58
C ASN A 3 7.54 -48.36 22.73
N LEU A 4 7.83 -47.09 22.38
CA LEU A 4 7.67 -45.97 23.29
C LEU A 4 6.86 -44.90 22.58
N SER A 5 5.69 -44.67 23.10
CA SER A 5 4.67 -43.73 22.66
C SER A 5 5.13 -42.29 22.74
N ALA A 6 5.05 -41.60 21.62
CA ALA A 6 5.08 -40.14 21.59
C ALA A 6 3.73 -39.56 22.04
N ARG A 7 3.48 -39.60 23.34
CA ARG A 7 2.43 -38.80 24.01
C ARG A 7 3.07 -38.12 25.21
N SER A 8 2.92 -36.83 25.29
CA SER A 8 3.39 -35.88 26.34
C SER A 8 4.67 -35.12 25.99
N LEU A 9 4.53 -34.01 25.33
CA LEU A 9 5.34 -32.80 25.44
C LEU A 9 4.68 -31.66 24.60
N LEU A 10 3.36 -31.50 24.83
CA LEU A 10 2.67 -30.23 24.54
C LEU A 10 2.33 -29.63 25.89
N ASP A 11 3.37 -29.16 26.54
CA ASP A 11 3.30 -28.74 27.92
C ASP A 11 3.01 -27.23 28.02
N ILE A 12 2.11 -26.94 28.86
CA ILE A 12 1.79 -25.83 29.75
C ILE A 12 2.80 -24.65 29.76
N ASN A 13 4.07 -24.83 29.43
CA ASN A 13 5.09 -23.78 29.35
C ASN A 13 4.89 -22.80 28.18
N SER A 14 4.27 -23.18 27.06
CA SER A 14 4.07 -22.27 25.93
C SER A 14 2.97 -21.22 26.22
N LEU A 15 1.97 -21.58 27.04
CA LEU A 15 0.93 -20.67 27.50
C LEU A 15 1.47 -19.66 28.53
N ASP A 16 2.42 -20.07 29.36
CA ASP A 16 3.04 -19.23 30.38
C ASP A 16 4.06 -18.24 29.76
N GLU A 17 4.80 -18.64 28.74
CA GLU A 17 5.64 -17.74 27.95
C GLU A 17 4.82 -16.70 27.17
N HIS A 18 3.69 -17.10 26.60
CA HIS A 18 2.80 -16.20 25.87
C HIS A 18 2.11 -15.19 26.81
N GLN A 19 1.74 -15.63 27.99
CA GLN A 19 1.20 -14.77 29.06
C GLN A 19 2.29 -13.81 29.58
N ARG A 20 3.53 -14.24 29.73
CA ARG A 20 4.68 -13.40 30.08
C ARG A 20 4.99 -12.39 28.98
N TYR A 21 4.89 -12.79 27.71
CA TYR A 21 5.07 -11.93 26.55
C TYR A 21 4.01 -10.81 26.50
N LEU A 22 2.75 -11.14 26.71
CA LEU A 22 1.65 -10.16 26.81
C LEU A 22 1.79 -9.26 28.02
N SER A 23 2.35 -9.76 29.14
CA SER A 23 2.60 -8.98 30.34
C SER A 23 3.78 -8.02 30.16
N LEU A 24 4.86 -8.45 29.51
CA LEU A 24 6.01 -7.61 29.14
C LEU A 24 5.61 -6.53 28.12
N MET A 25 4.75 -6.87 27.14
CA MET A 25 4.15 -5.91 26.21
C MET A 25 3.33 -4.84 26.95
N LYS A 26 2.52 -5.22 27.95
CA LYS A 26 1.76 -4.26 28.77
C LYS A 26 2.68 -3.32 29.54
N ILE A 27 3.81 -3.80 30.05
CA ILE A 27 4.77 -3.00 30.81
C ILE A 27 5.53 -2.03 29.87
N SER A 28 5.93 -2.48 28.69
CA SER A 28 6.62 -1.64 27.69
C SER A 28 5.69 -0.57 27.10
N LEU A 29 4.44 -0.93 26.81
CA LEU A 29 3.40 0.02 26.35
C LEU A 29 3.04 1.06 27.44
N CYS A 30 2.95 0.66 28.70
CA CYS A 30 2.73 1.59 29.80
C CYS A 30 3.88 2.59 29.95
N SER A 31 5.12 2.18 29.73
CA SER A 31 6.30 3.06 29.83
C SER A 31 6.35 4.07 28.68
N ALA A 32 5.99 3.66 27.46
CA ALA A 32 5.90 4.56 26.30
C ALA A 32 4.71 5.54 26.40
N LEU A 33 3.57 5.10 26.96
CA LEU A 33 2.38 5.94 27.19
C LEU A 33 2.64 7.00 28.28
N VAL A 34 3.41 6.70 29.30
CA VAL A 34 3.72 7.66 30.37
C VAL A 34 4.65 8.79 29.85
N GLY A 35 5.55 8.49 28.91
CA GLY A 35 6.39 9.51 28.27
C GLY A 35 5.60 10.47 27.38
N SER A 36 4.66 9.97 26.61
CA SER A 36 3.81 10.76 25.68
C SER A 36 2.78 11.63 26.42
N LEU A 37 2.23 11.14 27.52
CA LEU A 37 1.26 11.88 28.35
C LEU A 37 1.91 13.01 29.16
N ALA A 38 3.20 12.87 29.52
CA ALA A 38 3.93 13.94 30.22
C ALA A 38 4.15 15.16 29.30
N MET A 39 4.35 14.95 27.99
CA MET A 39 4.50 16.05 27.03
C MET A 39 3.19 16.80 26.75
N TRP A 40 2.05 16.09 26.75
CA TRP A 40 0.75 16.74 26.55
C TRP A 40 0.31 17.61 27.73
N SER A 41 0.73 17.26 28.95
CA SER A 41 0.43 18.07 30.15
C SER A 41 1.25 19.37 30.24
N MET A 42 2.38 19.45 29.55
CA MET A 42 3.23 20.65 29.55
C MET A 42 2.75 21.73 28.56
N MET A 43 1.98 21.42 27.56
CA MET A 43 1.43 22.39 26.60
C MET A 43 0.17 23.09 27.08
N SER A 44 -0.49 22.62 28.14
CA SER A 44 -1.70 23.26 28.73
C SER A 44 -1.45 24.20 29.93
N GLN A 45 -0.20 24.42 30.33
CA GLN A 45 0.12 25.23 31.52
C GLN A 45 0.58 26.68 31.25
N ALA A 46 0.45 27.19 30.04
CA ALA A 46 0.89 28.55 29.70
C ALA A 46 -0.24 29.61 29.75
N ALA A 47 -1.21 29.49 30.64
CA ALA A 47 -2.14 30.59 30.92
C ALA A 47 -2.79 30.44 32.31
N ALA A 48 -2.09 30.75 33.40
CA ALA A 48 -2.76 31.06 34.67
C ALA A 48 -1.96 32.13 35.45
N GLN A 49 -2.50 33.34 35.43
CA GLN A 49 -2.05 34.46 36.28
C GLN A 49 -2.35 34.20 37.75
N ALA A 50 -1.47 34.72 38.61
CA ALA A 50 -1.45 34.57 40.03
C ALA A 50 -2.68 35.21 40.77
N ALA A 51 -3.19 34.47 41.77
CA ALA A 51 -4.07 34.98 42.81
C ALA A 51 -3.55 34.51 44.19
N PRO A 52 -3.88 35.23 45.31
CA PRO A 52 -3.09 35.26 46.54
C PRO A 52 -3.27 34.04 47.45
N GLN A 53 -2.23 33.78 48.25
CA GLN A 53 -2.09 32.62 49.12
C GLN A 53 -3.00 32.73 50.39
N THR A 54 -3.71 31.66 50.69
CA THR A 54 -4.34 31.36 51.97
C THR A 54 -3.65 30.19 52.68
N PRO A 55 -3.66 30.11 54.04
CA PRO A 55 -2.75 29.22 54.80
C PRO A 55 -3.15 27.74 54.80
N PRO A 56 -2.27 26.84 55.25
CA PRO A 56 -2.32 25.42 54.91
C PRO A 56 -3.41 24.67 55.68
N THR A 57 -4.29 24.05 54.92
CA THR A 57 -5.22 23.03 55.40
C THR A 57 -4.65 21.63 55.09
N THR A 58 -4.85 20.74 56.05
CA THR A 58 -4.46 19.31 56.02
C THR A 58 -4.40 18.65 54.66
N ALA A 59 -3.30 17.94 54.39
CA ALA A 59 -3.05 17.21 53.15
C ALA A 59 -4.26 16.29 52.79
N PRO A 60 -4.84 16.43 51.61
CA PRO A 60 -5.84 15.47 51.15
C PRO A 60 -5.19 14.12 50.90
N ALA A 61 -5.96 13.06 51.18
CA ALA A 61 -5.56 11.67 50.86
C ALA A 61 -5.12 11.53 49.41
N PRO A 62 -4.15 10.65 49.09
CA PRO A 62 -3.69 10.47 47.73
C PRO A 62 -4.87 10.08 46.83
N VAL A 63 -5.19 10.97 45.89
CA VAL A 63 -6.17 10.68 44.83
C VAL A 63 -5.58 9.53 43.99
N VAL A 64 -6.13 8.36 44.18
CA VAL A 64 -5.88 7.22 43.27
C VAL A 64 -6.43 7.66 41.92
N ARG A 65 -5.55 8.14 41.05
CA ARG A 65 -5.94 8.45 39.66
C ARG A 65 -6.35 7.12 39.01
N GLN A 66 -7.64 7.01 38.69
CA GLN A 66 -8.07 5.92 37.80
C GLN A 66 -7.27 6.02 36.52
N PRO A 67 -6.74 4.91 35.99
CA PRO A 67 -6.05 4.93 34.70
C PRO A 67 -7.02 5.50 33.66
N MET A 68 -6.57 6.49 32.89
CA MET A 68 -7.36 7.03 31.80
C MET A 68 -7.67 5.91 30.80
N PRO A 69 -8.89 5.82 30.27
CA PRO A 69 -9.21 4.84 29.27
C PRO A 69 -8.28 5.03 28.05
N VAL A 70 -7.80 3.91 27.48
CA VAL A 70 -6.96 3.94 26.28
C VAL A 70 -7.78 4.58 25.14
N PRO A 71 -7.25 5.56 24.40
CA PRO A 71 -7.97 6.18 23.28
C PRO A 71 -8.41 5.15 22.23
N TRP A 72 -9.60 5.30 21.66
CA TRP A 72 -10.18 4.34 20.72
C TRP A 72 -9.28 4.00 19.52
N PRO A 73 -8.48 4.92 18.90
CA PRO A 73 -7.65 4.56 17.76
C PRO A 73 -6.52 3.58 18.15
N ILE A 74 -6.01 3.73 19.38
CA ILE A 74 -5.01 2.81 19.95
C ILE A 74 -5.68 1.48 20.31
N GLN A 75 -6.91 1.48 20.85
CA GLN A 75 -7.65 0.25 21.11
C GLN A 75 -7.90 -0.55 19.83
N MET A 76 -8.31 0.12 18.75
CA MET A 76 -8.50 -0.46 17.43
C MET A 76 -7.21 -1.13 16.94
N GLY A 77 -6.10 -0.43 17.00
CA GLY A 77 -4.80 -0.97 16.60
C GLY A 77 -4.33 -2.12 17.47
N LEU A 78 -4.54 -2.06 18.79
CA LEU A 78 -4.22 -3.17 19.71
C LEU A 78 -5.07 -4.41 19.41
N ARG A 79 -6.36 -4.25 19.10
CA ARG A 79 -7.25 -5.35 18.71
C ARG A 79 -6.81 -5.98 17.41
N SER A 80 -6.46 -5.18 16.38
CA SER A 80 -5.93 -5.68 15.12
C SER A 80 -4.60 -6.41 15.33
N PHE A 81 -3.65 -5.80 16.01
CA PHE A 81 -2.35 -6.40 16.30
C PHE A 81 -2.46 -7.70 17.11
N GLN A 82 -3.44 -7.82 18.03
CA GLN A 82 -3.67 -9.06 18.77
C GLN A 82 -4.09 -10.22 17.86
N VAL A 83 -4.80 -9.99 16.77
CA VAL A 83 -5.11 -11.00 15.77
C VAL A 83 -3.84 -11.52 15.12
N GLU A 84 -3.01 -10.59 14.65
CA GLU A 84 -1.72 -10.92 14.04
C GLU A 84 -0.79 -11.66 15.00
N ALA A 85 -0.72 -11.22 16.25
CA ALA A 85 0.14 -11.84 17.27
C ALA A 85 -0.31 -13.23 17.70
N ARG A 86 -1.61 -13.55 17.57
CA ARG A 86 -2.17 -14.86 18.00
C ARG A 86 -2.05 -15.94 16.95
N ILE A 87 -2.03 -15.58 15.67
CA ILE A 87 -2.04 -16.54 14.57
C ILE A 87 -0.65 -16.55 13.94
N PRO A 88 0.11 -17.63 14.08
CA PRO A 88 1.46 -17.69 13.55
C PRO A 88 1.48 -17.56 12.03
N VAL A 89 2.51 -16.88 11.51
CA VAL A 89 2.79 -16.80 10.07
C VAL A 89 3.76 -17.89 9.68
N VAL A 90 3.40 -18.67 8.66
CA VAL A 90 4.31 -19.67 8.08
C VAL A 90 5.26 -18.97 7.12
N ASP A 91 6.56 -19.27 7.22
CA ASP A 91 7.63 -18.63 6.46
C ASP A 91 7.70 -19.10 5.00
N LYS A 92 6.58 -18.96 4.30
CA LYS A 92 6.45 -19.23 2.87
C LYS A 92 5.54 -18.21 2.20
N VAL A 93 5.66 -18.06 0.88
CA VAL A 93 4.68 -17.41 0.00
C VAL A 93 4.16 -18.45 -0.97
N VAL A 94 2.86 -18.48 -1.19
CA VAL A 94 2.23 -19.39 -2.15
C VAL A 94 1.74 -18.59 -3.35
N LEU A 95 2.22 -18.97 -4.54
CA LEU A 95 1.81 -18.42 -5.83
C LEU A 95 0.73 -19.32 -6.42
N VAL A 96 -0.36 -18.73 -6.85
CA VAL A 96 -1.49 -19.43 -7.43
C VAL A 96 -1.80 -18.90 -8.83
N PRO A 97 -2.21 -19.76 -9.79
CA PRO A 97 -2.44 -19.33 -11.17
C PRO A 97 -3.80 -18.64 -11.39
N ASP A 98 -4.75 -18.82 -10.49
CA ASP A 98 -6.13 -18.41 -10.66
C ASP A 98 -6.87 -18.22 -9.33
N THR A 99 -8.05 -17.63 -9.40
CA THR A 99 -8.87 -17.28 -8.23
C THR A 99 -9.54 -18.49 -7.56
N ALA A 100 -9.77 -19.60 -8.27
CA ALA A 100 -10.27 -20.83 -7.65
C ALA A 100 -9.21 -21.42 -6.73
N THR A 101 -7.97 -21.46 -7.20
CA THR A 101 -6.81 -21.91 -6.41
C THR A 101 -6.51 -20.93 -5.26
N TYR A 102 -6.76 -19.63 -5.46
CA TYR A 102 -6.64 -18.63 -4.40
C TYR A 102 -7.60 -18.88 -3.24
N LEU A 103 -8.89 -19.18 -3.52
CA LEU A 103 -9.86 -19.55 -2.50
C LEU A 103 -9.53 -20.88 -1.82
N ASP A 104 -9.13 -21.87 -2.61
CA ASP A 104 -8.70 -23.18 -2.08
C ASP A 104 -7.55 -23.00 -1.10
N GLU A 105 -6.57 -22.16 -1.44
CA GLU A 105 -5.42 -21.92 -0.58
C GLU A 105 -5.78 -21.14 0.69
N ILE A 106 -6.69 -20.13 0.62
CA ILE A 106 -7.22 -19.45 1.81
C ILE A 106 -7.96 -20.45 2.72
N SER A 107 -8.70 -21.42 2.17
CA SER A 107 -9.41 -22.43 2.94
C SER A 107 -8.50 -23.36 3.76
N ARG A 108 -7.21 -23.35 3.47
CA ARG A 108 -6.17 -24.08 4.21
C ARG A 108 -5.62 -23.30 5.40
N TRP A 109 -5.88 -21.99 5.48
CA TRP A 109 -5.55 -21.22 6.68
C TRP A 109 -6.33 -21.74 7.89
N THR A 110 -5.68 -21.68 9.04
CA THR A 110 -6.30 -22.05 10.32
C THR A 110 -5.71 -21.16 11.42
N LEU A 111 -6.23 -21.28 12.63
CA LEU A 111 -5.63 -20.64 13.81
C LEU A 111 -4.25 -21.20 14.20
N ARG A 112 -3.79 -22.31 13.55
CA ARG A 112 -2.43 -22.83 13.72
C ARG A 112 -1.39 -22.22 12.81
N GLY A 113 -1.80 -21.56 11.73
CA GLY A 113 -0.87 -20.92 10.82
C GLY A 113 -1.54 -20.40 9.56
N ARG A 114 -1.02 -19.28 9.07
CA ARG A 114 -1.40 -18.62 7.83
C ARG A 114 -0.15 -18.18 7.08
N TRP A 115 -0.28 -17.92 5.79
CA TRP A 115 0.82 -17.49 4.92
C TRP A 115 0.31 -16.62 3.79
N PRO A 116 1.14 -15.73 3.22
CA PRO A 116 0.77 -14.96 2.05
C PRO A 116 0.43 -15.82 0.84
N ILE A 117 -0.62 -15.47 0.13
CA ILE A 117 -1.07 -16.11 -1.10
C ILE A 117 -1.21 -15.03 -2.16
N LEU A 118 -0.49 -15.17 -3.29
CA LEU A 118 -0.54 -14.21 -4.39
C LEU A 118 -1.02 -14.91 -5.66
N ILE A 119 -1.85 -14.23 -6.43
CA ILE A 119 -2.11 -14.62 -7.82
C ILE A 119 -0.88 -14.19 -8.62
N GLU A 120 -0.19 -15.14 -9.24
CA GLU A 120 1.13 -14.93 -9.84
C GLU A 120 1.10 -13.90 -10.97
N ASP A 121 1.98 -12.91 -10.89
CA ASP A 121 2.21 -11.86 -11.90
C ASP A 121 3.66 -11.35 -11.87
N ASP A 122 4.05 -10.57 -12.89
CA ASP A 122 5.43 -10.11 -13.06
C ASP A 122 5.78 -8.84 -12.27
N LEU A 123 4.81 -8.15 -11.67
CA LEU A 123 5.02 -6.89 -10.97
C LEU A 123 4.86 -7.03 -9.45
N PHE A 124 3.64 -7.36 -9.00
CA PHE A 124 3.29 -7.35 -7.58
C PHE A 124 3.84 -8.57 -6.83
N THR A 125 3.84 -9.73 -7.46
CA THR A 125 4.39 -10.96 -6.87
C THR A 125 5.85 -10.81 -6.46
N PRO A 126 6.81 -10.50 -7.36
CA PRO A 126 8.20 -10.35 -6.96
C PRO A 126 8.45 -9.15 -6.04
N MET A 127 7.64 -8.10 -6.14
CA MET A 127 7.70 -6.94 -5.23
C MET A 127 7.36 -7.35 -3.79
N PHE A 128 6.28 -8.10 -3.60
CA PHE A 128 5.88 -8.63 -2.29
C PHE A 128 6.93 -9.60 -1.72
N VAL A 129 7.42 -10.54 -2.54
CA VAL A 129 8.42 -11.53 -2.12
C VAL A 129 9.71 -10.85 -1.65
N ARG A 130 10.18 -9.80 -2.33
CA ARG A 130 11.34 -9.01 -1.89
C ARG A 130 11.15 -8.34 -0.53
N ALA A 131 9.94 -7.89 -0.22
CA ALA A 131 9.63 -7.26 1.07
C ALA A 131 9.44 -8.30 2.18
N PHE A 132 8.65 -9.34 1.93
CA PHE A 132 8.34 -10.38 2.91
C PHE A 132 9.53 -11.30 3.21
N LYS A 133 10.42 -11.57 2.22
CA LYS A 133 11.62 -12.42 2.32
C LYS A 133 11.31 -13.81 2.91
N PRO A 134 10.48 -14.60 2.23
CA PRO A 134 10.13 -15.94 2.69
C PRO A 134 11.31 -16.89 2.59
N SER A 135 11.34 -17.93 3.44
CA SER A 135 12.29 -19.04 3.27
C SER A 135 11.97 -19.92 2.07
N LYS A 136 10.67 -19.94 1.65
CA LYS A 136 10.19 -20.67 0.47
C LYS A 136 9.18 -19.89 -0.33
N VAL A 137 9.28 -19.95 -1.65
CA VAL A 137 8.24 -19.55 -2.60
C VAL A 137 7.71 -20.83 -3.26
N ILE A 138 6.43 -21.08 -3.09
CA ILE A 138 5.75 -22.29 -3.55
C ILE A 138 4.76 -21.93 -4.64
N ARG A 139 4.84 -22.57 -5.81
CA ARG A 139 3.84 -22.45 -6.88
C ARG A 139 2.86 -23.61 -6.79
N ARG A 140 1.56 -23.30 -6.82
CA ARG A 140 0.46 -24.28 -6.83
C ARG A 140 0.00 -24.57 -8.26
N ALA A 141 -0.32 -25.82 -8.55
CA ALA A 141 -1.10 -26.16 -9.74
C ALA A 141 -2.56 -25.71 -9.56
N SER A 142 -3.22 -25.34 -10.66
CA SER A 142 -4.64 -25.00 -10.67
C SER A 142 -5.50 -26.16 -10.11
N VAL A 143 -6.48 -25.82 -9.27
CA VAL A 143 -7.48 -26.78 -8.77
C VAL A 143 -8.70 -26.90 -9.70
N GLY A 144 -8.75 -26.09 -10.77
CA GLY A 144 -9.84 -26.03 -11.73
C GLY A 144 -10.50 -24.67 -11.80
N ALA A 145 -11.61 -24.57 -12.52
CA ALA A 145 -12.33 -23.32 -12.70
C ALA A 145 -13.23 -22.99 -11.51
N MET A 146 -13.48 -21.70 -11.29
CA MET A 146 -14.52 -21.24 -10.38
C MET A 146 -15.90 -21.74 -10.84
N PRO A 147 -16.80 -22.06 -9.88
CA PRO A 147 -18.21 -22.35 -10.21
C PRO A 147 -18.83 -21.22 -11.03
N ALA A 148 -19.78 -21.55 -11.91
CA ALA A 148 -20.47 -20.55 -12.71
C ALA A 148 -21.50 -19.73 -11.91
N SER A 149 -22.09 -20.33 -10.86
CA SER A 149 -23.09 -19.68 -10.04
C SER A 149 -22.46 -18.75 -9.00
N VAL A 150 -22.96 -17.53 -8.90
CA VAL A 150 -22.55 -16.55 -7.88
C VAL A 150 -22.77 -17.08 -6.46
N ASP A 151 -23.89 -17.80 -6.24
CA ASP A 151 -24.19 -18.38 -4.93
C ASP A 151 -23.16 -19.43 -4.50
N GLU A 152 -22.70 -20.28 -5.44
CA GLU A 152 -21.64 -21.25 -5.19
C GLU A 152 -20.30 -20.57 -4.93
N GLN A 153 -19.97 -19.50 -5.68
CA GLN A 153 -18.78 -18.71 -5.43
C GLN A 153 -18.79 -18.06 -4.05
N GLN A 154 -19.93 -17.48 -3.65
CA GLN A 154 -20.12 -16.91 -2.31
C GLN A 154 -20.05 -17.98 -1.21
N ALA A 155 -20.56 -19.18 -1.47
CA ALA A 155 -20.48 -20.31 -0.54
C ALA A 155 -19.01 -20.74 -0.33
N LEU A 156 -18.22 -20.83 -1.41
CA LEU A 156 -16.77 -21.11 -1.33
C LEU A 156 -16.01 -20.05 -0.53
N ALA A 157 -16.31 -18.77 -0.75
CA ALA A 157 -15.71 -17.68 0.00
C ALA A 157 -16.03 -17.75 1.49
N LYS A 158 -17.30 -17.98 1.84
CA LYS A 158 -17.73 -18.20 3.24
C LYS A 158 -17.05 -19.43 3.85
N TYR A 159 -16.94 -20.52 3.09
CA TYR A 159 -16.22 -21.71 3.52
C TYR A 159 -14.75 -21.41 3.82
N ALA A 160 -14.05 -20.74 2.93
CA ALA A 160 -12.65 -20.37 3.12
C ALA A 160 -12.44 -19.52 4.39
N ILE A 161 -13.29 -18.51 4.63
CA ILE A 161 -13.25 -17.70 5.84
C ILE A 161 -13.52 -18.58 7.09
N THR A 162 -14.52 -19.46 7.03
CA THR A 162 -14.86 -20.36 8.13
C THR A 162 -13.68 -21.25 8.51
N GLN A 163 -13.00 -21.85 7.52
CA GLN A 163 -11.82 -22.69 7.75
C GLN A 163 -10.67 -21.89 8.38
N ALA A 164 -10.41 -20.68 7.90
CA ALA A 164 -9.34 -19.82 8.42
C ALA A 164 -9.50 -19.50 9.93
N TRP A 165 -10.70 -19.58 10.47
CA TRP A 165 -11.00 -19.33 11.89
C TRP A 165 -11.38 -20.60 12.66
N THR A 166 -11.23 -21.76 12.04
CA THR A 166 -11.47 -23.05 12.71
C THR A 166 -10.30 -23.40 13.62
N VAL A 167 -10.62 -23.90 14.82
CA VAL A 167 -9.66 -24.47 15.76
C VAL A 167 -9.40 -25.93 15.37
N PRO A 168 -8.23 -26.29 14.82
CA PRO A 168 -7.93 -27.64 14.41
C PRO A 168 -7.99 -28.61 15.59
N GLY A 169 -8.70 -29.72 15.40
CA GLY A 169 -8.89 -30.75 16.44
C GLY A 169 -10.02 -30.45 17.45
N SER A 170 -10.77 -29.36 17.25
CA SER A 170 -12.01 -29.09 18.00
C SER A 170 -13.10 -30.05 17.54
N GLU A 171 -13.95 -30.48 18.48
CA GLU A 171 -15.20 -31.23 18.18
C GLU A 171 -16.22 -30.31 17.49
N ALA A 172 -16.17 -28.99 17.78
CA ALA A 172 -17.02 -27.98 17.13
C ALA A 172 -16.61 -27.84 15.67
N ARG A 173 -17.53 -28.09 14.75
CA ARG A 173 -17.35 -27.85 13.31
C ARG A 173 -18.23 -26.68 12.90
N PRO A 174 -17.70 -25.44 12.90
CA PRO A 174 -18.47 -24.27 12.49
C PRO A 174 -18.89 -24.45 11.04
N THR A 175 -20.12 -24.05 10.72
CA THR A 175 -20.71 -24.15 9.39
C THR A 175 -20.66 -22.79 8.65
N ASN A 176 -20.36 -21.71 9.37
CA ASN A 176 -20.29 -20.36 8.84
C ASN A 176 -19.27 -19.52 9.62
N PRO A 177 -18.85 -18.34 9.07
CA PRO A 177 -17.85 -17.50 9.73
C PRO A 177 -18.23 -17.03 11.13
N ALA A 178 -19.50 -16.71 11.39
CA ALA A 178 -19.94 -16.22 12.69
C ALA A 178 -19.77 -17.30 13.78
N GLU A 179 -20.11 -18.54 13.47
CA GLU A 179 -19.87 -19.69 14.36
C GLU A 179 -18.37 -19.93 14.60
N ALA A 180 -17.55 -19.75 13.54
CA ALA A 180 -16.10 -19.90 13.64
C ALA A 180 -15.50 -18.83 14.56
N PHE A 181 -15.89 -17.55 14.41
CA PHE A 181 -15.48 -16.48 15.29
C PHE A 181 -15.91 -16.71 16.75
N ALA A 182 -17.16 -17.12 16.96
CA ALA A 182 -17.67 -17.42 18.30
C ALA A 182 -16.89 -18.57 18.96
N SER A 183 -16.61 -19.64 18.20
CA SER A 183 -15.82 -20.79 18.68
C SER A 183 -14.37 -20.39 19.01
N ALA A 184 -13.79 -19.46 18.25
CA ALA A 184 -12.48 -18.88 18.51
C ALA A 184 -12.48 -17.83 19.64
N ARG A 185 -13.64 -17.50 20.21
CA ARG A 185 -13.84 -16.40 21.18
C ARG A 185 -13.31 -15.07 20.64
N PHE A 186 -13.60 -14.82 19.39
CA PHE A 186 -13.14 -13.64 18.67
C PHE A 186 -14.34 -12.76 18.28
N GLU A 187 -14.22 -11.45 18.53
CA GLU A 187 -15.20 -10.47 18.11
C GLU A 187 -14.66 -9.73 16.88
N PRO A 188 -15.37 -9.75 15.73
CA PRO A 188 -14.94 -9.08 14.52
C PRO A 188 -14.67 -7.59 14.73
N LEU A 189 -13.62 -7.06 14.08
CA LEU A 189 -13.17 -5.68 14.21
C LEU A 189 -13.84 -4.74 13.19
N GLY A 190 -14.48 -5.29 12.17
CA GLY A 190 -15.06 -4.52 11.09
C GLY A 190 -15.86 -5.37 10.12
N ILE A 191 -16.31 -4.70 9.06
CA ILE A 191 -17.07 -5.31 7.97
C ILE A 191 -16.34 -5.07 6.66
N VAL A 192 -16.23 -6.11 5.83
CA VAL A 192 -15.76 -6.03 4.46
C VAL A 192 -16.93 -6.23 3.52
N PHE A 193 -17.09 -5.31 2.58
CA PHE A 193 -18.05 -5.41 1.50
C PHE A 193 -17.37 -5.84 0.22
N ALA A 194 -17.91 -6.85 -0.46
CA ALA A 194 -17.40 -7.35 -1.73
C ALA A 194 -18.54 -7.74 -2.67
N SER A 195 -18.23 -7.99 -3.93
CA SER A 195 -19.14 -8.58 -4.90
C SER A 195 -18.39 -9.57 -5.78
N MET A 196 -18.92 -10.77 -5.98
CA MET A 196 -18.30 -11.77 -6.87
C MET A 196 -18.24 -11.32 -8.33
N SER A 197 -19.05 -10.32 -8.72
CA SER A 197 -19.00 -9.72 -10.05
C SER A 197 -17.89 -8.66 -10.22
N ASP A 198 -17.23 -8.26 -9.15
CA ASP A 198 -16.15 -7.26 -9.16
C ASP A 198 -14.81 -7.91 -8.78
N PRO A 199 -13.73 -7.72 -9.56
CA PRO A 199 -12.45 -8.39 -9.31
C PRO A 199 -11.85 -8.17 -7.91
N ALA A 200 -12.17 -7.06 -7.25
CA ALA A 200 -11.63 -6.74 -5.91
C ALA A 200 -12.17 -7.65 -4.78
N TRP A 201 -13.09 -8.58 -5.07
CA TRP A 201 -13.55 -9.56 -4.09
C TRP A 201 -12.40 -10.39 -3.47
N THR A 202 -11.30 -10.58 -4.21
CA THR A 202 -10.12 -11.30 -3.71
C THR A 202 -9.53 -10.65 -2.46
N ALA A 203 -9.49 -9.31 -2.42
CA ALA A 203 -9.12 -8.58 -1.21
C ALA A 203 -10.16 -8.78 -0.09
N GLY A 204 -11.44 -8.70 -0.43
CA GLY A 204 -12.52 -8.83 0.56
C GLY A 204 -12.47 -10.17 1.32
N VAL A 205 -12.31 -11.27 0.61
CA VAL A 205 -12.20 -12.60 1.23
C VAL A 205 -10.92 -12.72 2.06
N ALA A 206 -9.78 -12.23 1.55
CA ALA A 206 -8.51 -12.28 2.27
C ALA A 206 -8.56 -11.48 3.58
N LEU A 207 -9.11 -10.26 3.58
CA LEU A 207 -9.23 -9.43 4.78
C LEU A 207 -10.22 -10.01 5.78
N ALA A 208 -11.35 -10.56 5.30
CA ALA A 208 -12.30 -11.25 6.17
C ALA A 208 -11.67 -12.47 6.85
N ALA A 209 -10.92 -13.26 6.09
CA ALA A 209 -10.21 -14.43 6.61
C ALA A 209 -9.01 -14.03 7.49
N GLY A 210 -8.25 -13.01 7.08
CA GLY A 210 -7.01 -12.58 7.74
C GLY A 210 -7.24 -11.81 9.04
N HIS A 211 -7.99 -10.72 8.99
CA HIS A 211 -8.28 -9.87 10.14
C HIS A 211 -9.55 -10.25 10.92
N GLY A 212 -10.32 -11.24 10.45
CA GLY A 212 -11.55 -11.62 11.12
C GLY A 212 -12.65 -10.58 10.98
N GLN A 213 -12.83 -10.04 9.79
CA GLN A 213 -13.92 -9.11 9.51
C GLN A 213 -15.15 -9.87 9.02
N VAL A 214 -16.33 -9.30 9.27
CA VAL A 214 -17.57 -9.84 8.71
C VAL A 214 -17.61 -9.56 7.21
N LEU A 215 -17.75 -10.61 6.39
CA LEU A 215 -17.95 -10.42 4.94
C LEU A 215 -19.43 -10.19 4.65
N SER A 216 -19.75 -9.11 3.97
CA SER A 216 -21.07 -8.77 3.45
C SER A 216 -21.01 -8.55 1.94
N TRP A 217 -22.10 -8.86 1.24
CA TRP A 217 -22.18 -8.70 -0.20
C TRP A 217 -22.81 -7.35 -0.56
N LEU A 218 -22.15 -6.65 -1.48
CA LEU A 218 -22.60 -5.36 -1.99
C LEU A 218 -22.72 -5.45 -3.51
N ASP A 219 -23.89 -5.86 -3.99
CA ASP A 219 -24.16 -6.03 -5.41
C ASP A 219 -24.86 -4.78 -6.01
N GLY A 220 -24.86 -4.71 -7.32
CA GLY A 220 -25.47 -3.63 -8.09
C GLY A 220 -24.45 -2.93 -9.00
N PRO A 221 -24.90 -2.16 -9.99
CA PRO A 221 -24.01 -1.39 -10.83
C PRO A 221 -23.49 -0.17 -10.08
N PHE A 222 -22.18 0.09 -10.21
CA PHE A 222 -21.54 1.34 -9.82
C PHE A 222 -20.74 1.87 -11.01
N ASP A 223 -20.63 3.18 -11.09
CA ASP A 223 -19.72 3.85 -12.01
C ASP A 223 -18.25 3.66 -11.56
N PRO A 224 -17.27 3.88 -12.45
CA PRO A 224 -15.85 3.75 -12.12
C PRO A 224 -15.39 4.65 -10.97
N PRO A 225 -14.29 4.32 -10.27
CA PRO A 225 -13.73 5.09 -9.16
C PRO A 225 -13.47 6.57 -9.45
N SER A 226 -13.14 6.94 -10.68
CA SER A 226 -12.96 8.34 -11.12
C SER A 226 -14.27 9.14 -11.22
N SER A 227 -15.41 8.48 -11.28
CA SER A 227 -16.73 9.12 -11.36
C SER A 227 -17.13 9.79 -10.04
N THR A 228 -18.18 10.59 -10.07
CA THR A 228 -18.77 11.21 -8.86
C THR A 228 -20.18 10.66 -8.66
N MET A 229 -20.41 10.09 -7.48
CA MET A 229 -21.70 9.54 -7.08
C MET A 229 -22.69 10.68 -6.80
N ASN A 230 -23.94 10.54 -7.21
CA ASN A 230 -24.98 11.48 -6.82
C ASN A 230 -25.48 11.20 -5.38
N PRO A 231 -26.15 12.17 -4.73
CA PRO A 231 -26.60 12.02 -3.35
C PRO A 231 -27.54 10.83 -3.11
N GLN A 232 -28.44 10.52 -4.02
CA GLN A 232 -29.38 9.41 -3.87
C GLN A 232 -28.69 8.05 -3.94
N GLN A 233 -27.71 7.89 -4.82
CA GLN A 233 -26.88 6.68 -4.86
C GLN A 233 -26.09 6.51 -3.56
N PHE A 234 -25.57 7.60 -3.02
CA PHE A 234 -24.83 7.60 -1.76
C PHE A 234 -25.71 7.24 -0.55
N GLU A 235 -26.91 7.82 -0.45
CA GLU A 235 -27.87 7.50 0.61
C GLU A 235 -28.24 6.01 0.60
N LYS A 236 -28.48 5.46 -0.59
CA LYS A 236 -28.74 4.01 -0.75
C LYS A 236 -27.55 3.17 -0.29
N LEU A 237 -26.32 3.54 -0.69
CA LEU A 237 -25.10 2.85 -0.27
C LEU A 237 -24.92 2.92 1.24
N SER A 238 -25.09 4.12 1.83
CA SER A 238 -24.96 4.33 3.27
C SER A 238 -25.96 3.48 4.05
N ALA A 239 -27.21 3.42 3.60
CA ALA A 239 -28.24 2.58 4.21
C ALA A 239 -27.89 1.09 4.12
N GLN A 240 -27.42 0.59 2.97
CA GLN A 240 -27.00 -0.80 2.82
C GLN A 240 -25.84 -1.16 3.77
N ILE A 241 -24.87 -0.26 3.95
CA ILE A 241 -23.73 -0.46 4.86
C ILE A 241 -24.22 -0.48 6.32
N GLU A 242 -25.11 0.43 6.71
CA GLU A 242 -25.66 0.47 8.05
C GLU A 242 -26.56 -0.74 8.37
N ASP A 243 -27.38 -1.19 7.39
CA ASP A 243 -28.20 -2.39 7.54
C ASP A 243 -27.34 -3.64 7.73
N ALA A 244 -26.23 -3.76 7.00
CA ALA A 244 -25.27 -4.84 7.19
C ALA A 244 -24.60 -4.78 8.57
N ALA A 245 -24.23 -3.59 9.05
CA ALA A 245 -23.69 -3.41 10.40
C ALA A 245 -24.71 -3.84 11.47
N ARG A 246 -25.97 -3.42 11.32
CA ARG A 246 -27.08 -3.81 12.22
C ARG A 246 -27.30 -5.32 12.20
N ALA A 247 -27.23 -5.95 11.04
CA ALA A 247 -27.43 -7.40 10.89
C ALA A 247 -26.36 -8.24 11.60
N THR A 248 -25.17 -7.69 11.88
CA THR A 248 -24.13 -8.40 12.65
C THR A 248 -24.51 -8.60 14.11
N GLY A 249 -25.41 -7.80 14.68
CA GLY A 249 -25.70 -7.77 16.10
C GLY A 249 -24.60 -7.18 16.98
N LEU A 250 -23.50 -6.69 16.39
CA LEU A 250 -22.39 -6.04 17.09
C LEU A 250 -22.69 -4.54 17.31
N ARG A 251 -22.00 -3.92 18.26
CA ARG A 251 -22.15 -2.47 18.52
C ARG A 251 -21.42 -1.66 17.46
N TYR A 252 -22.07 -0.60 16.98
CA TYR A 252 -21.54 0.34 15.99
C TYR A 252 -22.06 1.78 16.17
N ALA A 253 -22.38 2.18 17.40
CA ALA A 253 -22.97 3.51 17.67
C ALA A 253 -21.93 4.66 17.63
N ALA A 254 -20.66 4.37 17.89
CA ALA A 254 -19.56 5.32 17.87
C ALA A 254 -18.23 4.63 17.64
N LEU A 255 -17.20 5.40 17.30
CA LEU A 255 -15.82 4.91 17.25
C LEU A 255 -15.38 4.39 18.63
N GLY A 256 -14.72 3.24 18.65
CA GLY A 256 -14.36 2.51 19.86
C GLY A 256 -15.37 1.44 20.28
N ASP A 257 -16.41 1.23 19.50
CA ASP A 257 -17.34 0.11 19.65
C ASP A 257 -16.76 -1.21 19.11
N SER A 258 -17.62 -2.20 18.81
CA SER A 258 -17.18 -3.47 18.26
C SER A 258 -16.74 -3.32 16.80
N ILE A 259 -17.50 -2.56 15.99
CA ILE A 259 -17.21 -2.31 14.59
C ILE A 259 -16.59 -0.91 14.45
N ASP A 260 -15.29 -0.86 14.18
CA ASP A 260 -14.53 0.37 13.98
C ASP A 260 -14.08 0.57 12.52
N ALA A 261 -14.20 -0.46 11.66
CA ALA A 261 -13.72 -0.44 10.29
C ALA A 261 -14.77 -0.93 9.28
N VAL A 262 -14.82 -0.26 8.13
CA VAL A 262 -15.56 -0.69 6.94
C VAL A 262 -14.64 -0.64 5.74
N THR A 263 -14.45 -1.78 5.07
CA THR A 263 -13.63 -1.88 3.86
C THR A 263 -14.51 -2.25 2.67
N ILE A 264 -14.53 -1.42 1.63
CA ILE A 264 -15.32 -1.69 0.41
C ILE A 264 -14.36 -2.20 -0.66
N CYS A 265 -14.36 -3.51 -0.87
CA CYS A 265 -13.56 -4.20 -1.88
C CYS A 265 -14.35 -4.29 -3.18
N ARG A 266 -14.46 -3.14 -3.86
CA ARG A 266 -15.23 -3.00 -5.09
C ARG A 266 -14.88 -1.72 -5.84
N SER A 267 -14.91 -1.79 -7.18
CA SER A 267 -14.86 -0.62 -8.06
C SER A 267 -16.16 0.18 -7.94
N MET A 268 -16.05 1.41 -7.44
CA MET A 268 -17.15 2.35 -7.28
C MET A 268 -16.61 3.77 -7.17
N PRO A 269 -17.41 4.81 -7.39
CA PRO A 269 -16.97 6.19 -7.24
C PRO A 269 -16.39 6.44 -5.84
N ILE A 270 -15.22 7.09 -5.79
CA ILE A 270 -14.60 7.53 -4.52
C ILE A 270 -14.99 8.96 -4.14
N LYS A 271 -15.79 9.61 -4.96
CA LYS A 271 -16.32 10.97 -4.80
C LYS A 271 -17.84 10.95 -4.74
N VAL A 272 -18.42 11.84 -3.96
CA VAL A 272 -19.86 12.08 -3.91
C VAL A 272 -20.15 13.57 -3.93
N GLU A 273 -21.19 13.98 -4.68
CA GLU A 273 -21.69 15.36 -4.64
C GLU A 273 -22.26 15.68 -3.26
N VAL A 274 -21.91 16.86 -2.76
CA VAL A 274 -22.46 17.33 -1.48
C VAL A 274 -23.92 17.72 -1.66
N PRO A 275 -24.86 17.12 -0.91
CA PRO A 275 -26.24 17.56 -0.88
C PRO A 275 -26.34 19.01 -0.40
N GLN A 276 -27.27 19.77 -0.95
CA GLN A 276 -27.54 21.16 -0.50
C GLN A 276 -28.05 21.25 0.96
N SER A 277 -28.54 20.16 1.54
CA SER A 277 -28.97 20.07 2.92
C SER A 277 -27.77 19.97 3.85
N ALA A 278 -27.60 20.96 4.70
CA ALA A 278 -26.41 21.34 5.44
C ALA A 278 -25.89 20.38 6.53
N GLN A 279 -26.32 19.14 6.63
CA GLN A 279 -25.82 18.20 7.66
C GLN A 279 -24.35 17.79 7.48
N TRP A 280 -23.75 18.09 6.32
CA TRP A 280 -22.37 17.74 5.97
C TRP A 280 -21.46 18.97 5.93
N ALA A 281 -21.85 20.06 6.55
CA ALA A 281 -21.10 21.29 6.48
C ALA A 281 -19.72 21.12 7.16
N PRO A 282 -18.61 21.27 6.42
CA PRO A 282 -17.30 21.39 7.00
C PRO A 282 -17.19 22.67 7.84
N PRO A 283 -16.10 22.86 8.62
CA PRO A 283 -15.91 24.06 9.44
C PRO A 283 -16.08 25.34 8.62
N ALA A 284 -16.59 26.39 9.23
CA ALA A 284 -16.86 27.67 8.57
C ALA A 284 -15.64 28.16 7.76
N GLY A 285 -15.85 28.52 6.52
CA GLY A 285 -14.80 28.96 5.57
C GLY A 285 -14.19 27.87 4.69
N THR A 286 -14.55 26.59 4.91
CA THR A 286 -14.00 25.45 4.17
C THR A 286 -15.07 24.66 3.42
N ASN A 287 -16.29 25.19 3.35
CA ASN A 287 -17.46 24.50 2.80
C ASN A 287 -17.23 24.17 1.30
N PRO A 288 -17.43 22.89 0.89
CA PRO A 288 -17.55 22.60 -0.52
C PRO A 288 -18.71 23.43 -1.09
N LYS A 289 -18.47 24.08 -2.22
CA LYS A 289 -19.57 24.75 -2.96
C LYS A 289 -20.55 23.70 -3.46
N PRO A 290 -21.82 24.04 -3.66
CA PRO A 290 -22.77 23.14 -4.31
C PRO A 290 -22.18 22.57 -5.60
N GLY A 291 -22.21 21.25 -5.76
CA GLY A 291 -21.62 20.53 -6.90
C GLY A 291 -20.14 20.17 -6.75
N GLU A 292 -19.42 20.65 -5.73
CA GLU A 292 -18.09 20.17 -5.44
C GLU A 292 -18.13 18.86 -4.63
N PRO A 293 -17.32 17.85 -5.00
CA PRO A 293 -17.40 16.54 -4.34
C PRO A 293 -16.64 16.51 -3.00
N VAL A 294 -17.08 15.60 -2.14
CA VAL A 294 -16.31 15.10 -1.00
C VAL A 294 -15.92 13.65 -1.22
N ALA A 295 -15.03 13.11 -0.36
CA ALA A 295 -14.65 11.71 -0.43
C ALA A 295 -15.76 10.80 0.10
N VAL A 296 -16.11 9.75 -0.65
CA VAL A 296 -17.11 8.75 -0.23
C VAL A 296 -16.68 8.10 1.09
N THR A 297 -15.41 7.69 1.23
CA THR A 297 -14.90 7.06 2.46
C THR A 297 -14.95 7.99 3.68
N ASP A 298 -15.04 9.31 3.45
CA ASP A 298 -15.19 10.29 4.52
C ASP A 298 -16.64 10.53 4.90
N ALA A 299 -17.52 10.48 3.95
CA ALA A 299 -18.94 10.68 4.15
C ALA A 299 -19.63 9.44 4.75
N LEU A 300 -19.16 8.22 4.43
CA LEU A 300 -19.71 6.96 4.95
C LEU A 300 -19.50 6.78 6.45
N CYS A 301 -20.27 5.86 7.03
CA CYS A 301 -20.18 5.43 8.43
C CYS A 301 -20.45 6.58 9.42
N ARG A 302 -21.40 7.45 9.10
CA ARG A 302 -21.91 8.50 9.98
C ARG A 302 -23.40 8.28 10.26
N LEU A 303 -23.78 8.45 11.51
CA LEU A 303 -25.18 8.49 11.91
C LEU A 303 -25.85 9.78 11.43
N SER A 304 -27.18 9.88 11.56
CA SER A 304 -27.96 11.04 11.13
C SER A 304 -27.56 12.35 11.83
N ASP A 305 -26.95 12.27 13.01
CA ASP A 305 -26.43 13.43 13.76
C ASP A 305 -24.99 13.82 13.36
N GLY A 306 -24.39 13.08 12.40
CA GLY A 306 -23.02 13.26 11.95
C GLY A 306 -21.97 12.48 12.74
N THR A 307 -22.35 11.80 13.81
CA THR A 307 -21.43 10.98 14.62
C THR A 307 -20.85 9.85 13.77
N ARG A 308 -19.53 9.73 13.72
CA ARG A 308 -18.83 8.66 13.02
C ARG A 308 -18.82 7.39 13.86
N TRP A 309 -19.22 6.26 13.25
CA TRP A 309 -19.23 4.96 13.93
C TRP A 309 -18.17 3.98 13.41
N ALA A 310 -17.60 4.22 12.23
CA ALA A 310 -16.45 3.45 11.71
C ALA A 310 -15.62 4.30 10.76
N ILE A 311 -14.39 3.87 10.52
CA ILE A 311 -13.52 4.41 9.49
C ILE A 311 -13.70 3.58 8.21
N ALA A 312 -14.15 4.24 7.14
CA ALA A 312 -14.34 3.60 5.84
C ALA A 312 -13.09 3.76 4.96
N SER A 313 -12.82 2.74 4.16
CA SER A 313 -11.81 2.71 3.10
C SER A 313 -12.29 1.95 1.88
N THR A 314 -11.57 2.01 0.77
CA THR A 314 -11.88 1.26 -0.45
C THR A 314 -10.66 0.52 -0.99
N ILE A 315 -10.91 -0.63 -1.62
CA ILE A 315 -9.94 -1.37 -2.43
C ILE A 315 -10.61 -1.67 -3.77
N PHE A 316 -9.93 -1.37 -4.87
CA PHE A 316 -10.40 -1.62 -6.22
C PHE A 316 -9.23 -2.00 -7.14
N GLY A 317 -9.54 -2.51 -8.29
CA GLY A 317 -8.58 -2.98 -9.28
C GLY A 317 -8.87 -4.41 -9.72
N ASP A 318 -7.97 -5.01 -10.48
CA ASP A 318 -8.07 -6.40 -10.86
C ASP A 318 -7.86 -7.37 -9.66
N GLN A 319 -8.04 -8.65 -9.92
CA GLN A 319 -7.93 -9.71 -8.90
C GLN A 319 -6.52 -9.83 -8.31
N ILE A 320 -5.50 -9.64 -9.16
CA ILE A 320 -4.09 -9.77 -8.78
C ILE A 320 -3.72 -8.64 -7.82
N ARG A 321 -3.97 -7.39 -8.24
CA ARG A 321 -3.66 -6.21 -7.44
C ARG A 321 -4.44 -6.19 -6.13
N SER A 322 -5.72 -6.57 -6.16
CA SER A 322 -6.56 -6.59 -4.96
C SER A 322 -6.08 -7.63 -3.95
N ALA A 323 -5.73 -8.85 -4.41
CA ALA A 323 -5.11 -9.85 -3.57
C ALA A 323 -3.77 -9.37 -2.98
N TYR A 324 -2.93 -8.73 -3.81
CA TYR A 324 -1.66 -8.14 -3.37
C TYR A 324 -1.84 -7.08 -2.28
N ILE A 325 -2.82 -6.17 -2.42
CA ILE A 325 -3.13 -5.13 -1.42
C ILE A 325 -3.47 -5.78 -0.08
N ALA A 326 -4.38 -6.76 -0.09
CA ALA A 326 -4.78 -7.47 1.13
C ALA A 326 -3.61 -8.23 1.77
N MET A 327 -2.83 -8.97 0.99
CA MET A 327 -1.67 -9.72 1.50
C MET A 327 -0.57 -8.79 2.02
N SER A 328 -0.37 -7.62 1.40
CA SER A 328 0.56 -6.62 1.90
C SER A 328 0.12 -6.07 3.25
N SER A 329 -1.17 -5.79 3.42
CA SER A 329 -1.72 -5.30 4.69
C SER A 329 -1.65 -6.34 5.81
N LEU A 330 -1.85 -7.63 5.49
CA LEU A 330 -1.91 -8.72 6.47
C LEU A 330 -0.53 -9.23 6.93
N TYR A 331 0.51 -9.11 6.09
CA TYR A 331 1.76 -9.83 6.33
C TYR A 331 3.03 -8.99 6.30
N LEU A 332 3.00 -7.77 5.76
CA LEU A 332 4.18 -6.95 5.74
C LEU A 332 4.36 -6.21 7.06
N MET A 333 5.60 -6.11 7.49
CA MET A 333 6.01 -5.36 8.67
C MET A 333 6.94 -4.22 8.25
N PRO A 334 6.41 -3.03 7.91
CA PRO A 334 7.20 -1.88 7.53
C PRO A 334 8.26 -1.52 8.57
N ARG A 335 9.48 -1.24 8.13
CA ARG A 335 10.63 -0.90 8.98
C ARG A 335 11.23 0.45 8.62
N SER A 336 11.11 0.85 7.35
CA SER A 336 11.69 2.09 6.83
C SER A 336 10.59 3.13 6.54
N VAL A 337 10.80 4.36 7.02
CA VAL A 337 9.91 5.49 6.79
C VAL A 337 10.69 6.62 6.14
N TRP A 338 10.31 6.97 4.93
CA TRP A 338 10.84 8.14 4.26
C TRP A 338 9.89 9.31 4.40
N MET A 339 10.46 10.49 4.65
CA MET A 339 9.73 11.72 4.91
C MET A 339 10.23 12.78 3.96
N LEU A 340 9.38 13.20 3.01
CA LEU A 340 9.73 14.16 1.97
C LEU A 340 8.88 15.42 2.10
N ASN A 341 9.50 16.53 2.42
CA ASN A 341 8.85 17.82 2.61
C ASN A 341 9.35 18.85 1.58
N THR A 342 8.49 19.23 0.65
CA THR A 342 8.77 20.28 -0.32
C THR A 342 8.24 21.66 0.11
N TYR A 343 7.55 21.74 1.26
CA TYR A 343 6.99 22.97 1.79
C TYR A 343 8.06 23.85 2.44
N GLN A 344 7.74 25.13 2.52
CA GLN A 344 8.46 26.06 3.39
C GLN A 344 8.21 25.68 4.86
N THR A 345 9.09 26.11 5.75
CA THR A 345 9.06 25.74 7.17
C THR A 345 8.48 26.84 8.06
N ASP A 346 7.96 27.91 7.49
CA ASP A 346 7.39 29.06 8.17
C ASP A 346 5.86 29.15 8.03
N GLY A 347 5.24 29.94 8.88
CA GLY A 347 3.79 30.17 8.89
C GLY A 347 2.99 28.86 9.10
N ASP A 348 1.85 28.75 8.45
CA ASP A 348 0.96 27.59 8.55
C ASP A 348 1.61 26.29 8.01
N TRP A 349 2.59 26.41 7.12
CA TRP A 349 3.34 25.30 6.55
C TRP A 349 4.25 24.61 7.59
N GLY A 350 4.74 25.37 8.58
CA GLY A 350 5.57 24.84 9.66
C GLY A 350 4.91 23.73 10.47
N ARG A 351 3.58 23.70 10.54
CA ARG A 351 2.82 22.61 11.20
C ARG A 351 2.97 21.26 10.49
N TYR A 352 3.40 21.27 9.24
CA TYR A 352 3.60 20.07 8.42
C TYR A 352 5.07 19.67 8.30
N ALA A 353 5.96 20.28 9.12
CA ALA A 353 7.33 19.84 9.27
C ALA A 353 7.41 18.38 9.76
N MET A 354 8.47 17.67 9.35
CA MET A 354 8.57 16.23 9.56
C MET A 354 9.60 15.84 10.62
N THR A 355 10.49 16.75 11.00
CA THR A 355 11.65 16.45 11.87
C THR A 355 11.25 15.88 13.23
N GLU A 356 10.20 16.43 13.86
CA GLU A 356 9.70 15.91 15.14
C GLU A 356 9.14 14.49 14.99
N GLY A 357 8.33 14.24 13.95
CA GLY A 357 7.82 12.90 13.64
C GLY A 357 8.94 11.90 13.36
N GLY A 358 9.97 12.31 12.61
CA GLY A 358 11.14 11.50 12.35
C GLY A 358 11.90 11.13 13.62
N ALA A 359 12.03 12.06 14.58
CA ALA A 359 12.66 11.79 15.88
C ALA A 359 11.84 10.76 16.69
N MET A 360 10.50 10.88 16.71
CA MET A 360 9.62 9.91 17.37
C MET A 360 9.73 8.51 16.77
N LEU A 361 9.72 8.39 15.44
CA LEU A 361 9.88 7.10 14.77
C LEU A 361 11.25 6.46 15.04
N LYS A 362 12.33 7.27 15.08
CA LYS A 362 13.66 6.77 15.45
C LYS A 362 13.72 6.23 16.88
N GLN A 363 12.99 6.83 17.82
CA GLN A 363 12.89 6.30 19.19
C GLN A 363 12.22 4.92 19.25
N GLN A 364 11.40 4.58 18.26
CA GLN A 364 10.78 3.28 18.07
C GLN A 364 11.56 2.35 17.12
N GLU A 365 12.81 2.70 16.84
CA GLU A 365 13.75 1.93 16.01
C GLU A 365 13.39 1.83 14.52
N PHE A 366 12.50 2.70 14.01
CA PHE A 366 12.28 2.80 12.58
C PHE A 366 13.52 3.39 11.86
N GLU A 367 13.86 2.83 10.72
CA GLU A 367 14.82 3.41 9.78
C GLU A 367 14.19 4.63 9.12
N THR A 368 14.52 5.84 9.58
CA THR A 368 13.92 7.07 9.05
C THR A 368 14.91 7.85 8.21
N THR A 369 14.43 8.33 7.05
CA THR A 369 15.16 9.25 6.18
C THR A 369 14.30 10.46 5.90
N GLU A 370 14.83 11.67 6.15
CA GLU A 370 14.15 12.94 5.90
C GLU A 370 14.80 13.67 4.73
N PHE A 371 13.99 14.18 3.82
CA PHE A 371 14.37 15.01 2.70
C PHE A 371 13.60 16.34 2.78
N SER A 372 14.32 17.45 2.95
CA SER A 372 13.75 18.79 3.01
C SER A 372 14.68 19.80 2.31
N GLY A 373 14.16 20.98 1.96
CA GLY A 373 14.93 21.99 1.26
C GLY A 373 15.56 21.45 -0.03
N VAL A 374 16.85 21.70 -0.23
CA VAL A 374 17.57 21.29 -1.44
C VAL A 374 17.61 19.78 -1.64
N GLN A 375 17.51 18.99 -0.57
CA GLN A 375 17.43 17.52 -0.66
C GLN A 375 16.09 17.06 -1.24
N ALA A 376 15.03 17.86 -1.13
CA ALA A 376 13.73 17.63 -1.76
C ALA A 376 13.62 18.32 -3.14
N SER A 377 14.74 18.65 -3.80
CA SER A 377 14.74 19.24 -5.16
C SER A 377 14.37 18.20 -6.22
N ALA A 378 13.89 18.66 -7.37
CA ALA A 378 13.57 17.79 -8.51
C ALA A 378 14.78 16.94 -8.96
N VAL A 379 16.00 17.52 -8.94
CA VAL A 379 17.22 16.79 -9.28
C VAL A 379 17.48 15.65 -8.29
N SER A 380 17.38 15.93 -6.99
CA SER A 380 17.53 14.89 -5.95
C SER A 380 16.48 13.80 -6.10
N TRP A 381 15.23 14.19 -6.37
CA TRP A 381 14.13 13.27 -6.61
C TRP A 381 14.41 12.34 -7.79
N LEU A 382 14.73 12.90 -8.96
CA LEU A 382 15.05 12.12 -10.16
C LEU A 382 16.25 11.17 -9.97
N ASN A 383 17.23 11.55 -9.15
CA ASN A 383 18.33 10.66 -8.77
C ASN A 383 17.86 9.49 -7.89
N MET A 384 16.89 9.72 -7.00
CA MET A 384 16.32 8.67 -6.16
C MET A 384 15.51 7.65 -6.94
N LEU A 385 14.93 8.04 -8.10
CA LEU A 385 14.16 7.13 -8.95
C LEU A 385 15.02 6.05 -9.61
N MET A 386 16.32 6.30 -9.80
CA MET A 386 17.21 5.36 -10.48
C MET A 386 17.29 4.04 -9.72
N GLY A 387 16.84 2.95 -10.36
CA GLY A 387 16.82 1.61 -9.77
C GLY A 387 15.64 1.36 -8.84
N GLY A 388 14.66 2.27 -8.80
CA GLY A 388 13.45 2.14 -8.00
C GLY A 388 13.59 2.62 -6.56
N PHE A 389 12.44 2.89 -5.96
CA PHE A 389 12.33 3.49 -4.64
C PHE A 389 12.16 2.39 -3.58
N LYS A 390 12.97 2.46 -2.53
CA LYS A 390 12.97 1.47 -1.46
C LYS A 390 12.62 2.11 -0.13
N ALA A 391 11.32 2.28 0.10
CA ALA A 391 10.77 2.66 1.40
C ALA A 391 9.52 1.81 1.65
N ASP A 392 9.27 1.46 2.91
CA ASP A 392 8.05 0.74 3.28
C ASP A 392 6.90 1.71 3.54
N VAL A 393 7.21 2.92 4.02
CA VAL A 393 6.26 4.02 4.25
C VAL A 393 6.84 5.31 3.69
N LEU A 394 6.01 6.09 2.99
CA LEU A 394 6.33 7.44 2.55
C LEU A 394 5.32 8.43 3.14
N LEU A 395 5.82 9.42 3.88
CA LEU A 395 5.09 10.61 4.25
C LEU A 395 5.58 11.74 3.34
N MET A 396 4.71 12.26 2.48
CA MET A 396 5.12 13.24 1.45
C MET A 396 4.22 14.46 1.48
N ASN A 397 4.85 15.63 1.58
CA ASN A 397 4.20 16.93 1.43
C ASN A 397 4.62 17.56 0.11
N THR A 398 3.65 17.86 -0.73
CA THR A 398 3.91 18.56 -2.00
C THR A 398 2.66 19.30 -2.45
N MET A 399 2.83 20.38 -3.20
CA MET A 399 1.76 21.10 -3.88
C MET A 399 1.64 20.63 -5.32
N GLY A 400 0.48 20.80 -5.92
CA GLY A 400 0.30 20.48 -7.33
C GLY A 400 -1.16 20.27 -7.72
N ASN A 401 -1.34 19.49 -8.77
CA ASN A 401 -2.66 19.09 -9.29
C ASN A 401 -2.67 17.58 -9.58
N SER A 402 -3.74 17.07 -10.16
CA SER A 402 -3.85 15.64 -10.48
C SER A 402 -2.71 15.14 -11.37
N ASP A 403 -2.14 15.99 -12.21
CA ASP A 403 -1.19 15.65 -13.28
C ASP A 403 0.23 16.22 -13.10
N PHE A 404 0.52 16.87 -11.97
CA PHE A 404 1.87 17.28 -11.58
C PHE A 404 2.00 17.45 -10.07
N PHE A 405 3.22 17.38 -9.56
CA PHE A 405 3.58 17.70 -8.19
C PHE A 405 4.85 18.54 -8.15
N ASN A 406 4.92 19.46 -7.18
CA ASN A 406 6.03 20.40 -7.06
C ASN A 406 7.08 19.86 -6.08
N MET A 407 8.31 19.83 -6.54
CA MET A 407 9.48 19.65 -5.69
C MET A 407 9.95 21.01 -5.13
N TRP A 408 11.00 21.01 -4.31
CA TRP A 408 11.54 22.23 -3.71
C TRP A 408 11.72 23.34 -4.76
N GLN A 409 11.38 24.57 -4.38
CA GLN A 409 11.36 25.76 -5.26
C GLN A 409 10.29 25.70 -6.38
N ASN A 410 9.23 24.95 -6.18
CA ASN A 410 8.12 24.82 -7.13
C ASN A 410 8.52 24.26 -8.52
N ILE A 411 9.59 23.47 -8.58
CA ILE A 411 9.95 22.77 -9.82
C ILE A 411 8.98 21.60 -10.01
N GLN A 412 8.27 21.59 -11.13
CA GLN A 412 7.27 20.57 -11.45
C GLN A 412 7.92 19.24 -11.81
N CYS A 413 7.36 18.18 -11.22
CA CYS A 413 7.48 16.78 -11.62
C CYS A 413 6.09 16.26 -12.02
N TYR A 414 6.06 15.19 -12.81
CA TYR A 414 4.86 14.71 -13.45
C TYR A 414 4.57 13.25 -13.04
N PRO A 415 3.41 12.68 -13.36
CA PRO A 415 3.15 11.25 -13.10
C PRO A 415 4.23 10.31 -13.62
N GLU A 416 4.90 10.67 -14.71
CA GLU A 416 6.06 9.96 -15.26
C GLU A 416 7.27 9.95 -14.31
N ASP A 417 7.28 10.85 -13.33
CA ASP A 417 8.31 10.97 -12.28
C ASP A 417 7.88 10.36 -10.94
N VAL A 418 6.74 9.70 -10.90
CA VAL A 418 6.36 8.89 -9.74
C VAL A 418 7.24 7.64 -9.71
N ALA A 419 7.83 7.37 -8.55
CA ALA A 419 8.81 6.31 -8.40
C ALA A 419 8.25 4.90 -8.70
N MET A 420 8.99 4.10 -9.48
CA MET A 420 8.85 2.65 -9.48
C MET A 420 9.24 2.10 -8.11
N LEU A 421 8.46 1.20 -7.54
CA LEU A 421 8.72 0.67 -6.21
C LEU A 421 9.51 -0.64 -6.26
N GLN A 422 10.45 -0.80 -5.32
CA GLN A 422 11.13 -2.08 -5.11
C GLN A 422 10.34 -2.99 -4.16
N HIS A 423 9.63 -2.39 -3.20
CA HIS A 423 8.79 -3.06 -2.19
C HIS A 423 7.40 -2.43 -2.17
N PRO A 424 6.35 -3.15 -1.71
CA PRO A 424 5.05 -2.56 -1.41
C PRO A 424 5.20 -1.40 -0.43
N MET A 425 4.48 -0.30 -0.65
CA MET A 425 4.63 0.91 0.15
C MET A 425 3.29 1.45 0.65
N ALA A 426 3.24 1.94 1.89
CA ALA A 426 2.15 2.75 2.40
C ALA A 426 2.46 4.24 2.20
N LEU A 427 1.48 5.02 1.74
CA LEU A 427 1.66 6.43 1.35
C LEU A 427 0.66 7.36 2.03
N HIS A 428 1.17 8.34 2.79
CA HIS A 428 0.41 9.52 3.20
C HIS A 428 0.87 10.70 2.34
N LEU A 429 0.00 11.14 1.42
CA LEU A 429 0.33 12.20 0.48
C LEU A 429 -0.51 13.45 0.75
N ILE A 430 0.12 14.50 1.25
CA ILE A 430 -0.46 15.83 1.34
C ILE A 430 -0.27 16.51 0.00
N HIS A 431 -1.33 16.47 -0.81
CA HIS A 431 -1.32 16.97 -2.19
C HIS A 431 -2.75 17.14 -2.68
N SER A 432 -3.06 18.30 -3.27
CA SER A 432 -4.39 18.56 -3.83
C SER A 432 -4.62 17.70 -5.07
N TRP A 433 -5.86 17.18 -5.24
CA TRP A 433 -6.31 16.47 -6.44
C TRP A 433 -5.60 15.14 -6.73
N SER A 434 -4.77 14.61 -5.80
CA SER A 434 -3.93 13.44 -6.07
C SER A 434 -4.70 12.19 -6.51
N LEU A 435 -5.93 12.01 -6.02
CA LEU A 435 -6.80 10.85 -6.30
C LEU A 435 -8.08 11.24 -7.07
N THR A 436 -8.05 12.27 -7.89
CA THR A 436 -9.21 12.65 -8.72
C THR A 436 -9.61 11.54 -9.69
N SER A 437 -8.63 10.82 -10.24
CA SER A 437 -8.81 9.66 -11.14
C SER A 437 -7.82 8.56 -10.74
N PRO A 438 -8.14 7.75 -9.72
CA PRO A 438 -7.20 6.83 -9.11
C PRO A 438 -6.87 5.60 -9.98
N GLU A 439 -7.63 5.35 -11.04
CA GLU A 439 -7.35 4.29 -12.02
C GLU A 439 -6.42 4.78 -13.15
N SER A 440 -6.27 6.10 -13.30
CA SER A 440 -5.49 6.66 -14.40
C SER A 440 -4.03 6.80 -14.03
N ARG A 441 -3.16 6.12 -14.79
CA ARG A 441 -1.71 6.29 -14.69
C ARG A 441 -1.22 7.70 -15.04
N ASP A 442 -2.09 8.54 -15.61
CA ASP A 442 -1.78 9.92 -16.00
C ASP A 442 -2.02 10.90 -14.85
N THR A 443 -2.40 10.40 -13.67
CA THR A 443 -2.51 11.15 -12.43
C THR A 443 -1.46 10.72 -11.42
N VAL A 444 -1.08 11.65 -10.54
CA VAL A 444 -0.06 11.40 -9.51
C VAL A 444 -0.44 10.19 -8.64
N GLY A 445 -1.66 10.18 -8.10
CA GLY A 445 -2.12 9.10 -7.23
C GLY A 445 -2.35 7.79 -7.96
N GLY A 446 -2.94 7.82 -9.16
CA GLY A 446 -3.12 6.62 -9.98
C GLY A 446 -1.79 5.97 -10.33
N ARG A 447 -0.75 6.77 -10.63
CA ARG A 447 0.60 6.24 -10.88
C ARG A 447 1.23 5.60 -9.64
N TRP A 448 1.08 6.20 -8.44
CA TRP A 448 1.53 5.58 -7.20
C TRP A 448 0.85 4.23 -6.95
N LEU A 449 -0.47 4.17 -7.21
CA LEU A 449 -1.23 2.93 -7.07
C LEU A 449 -0.82 1.87 -8.09
N GLU A 450 -0.55 2.25 -9.36
CA GLU A 450 -0.03 1.34 -10.40
C GLU A 450 1.35 0.78 -10.02
N HIS A 451 2.20 1.61 -9.38
CA HIS A 451 3.55 1.23 -9.02
C HIS A 451 3.65 0.42 -7.72
N GLY A 452 2.53 0.09 -7.05
CA GLY A 452 2.51 -0.86 -5.94
C GLY A 452 2.25 -0.27 -4.55
N VAL A 453 1.75 0.97 -4.46
CA VAL A 453 1.22 1.49 -3.20
C VAL A 453 -0.02 0.68 -2.81
N TYR A 454 0.00 0.09 -1.60
CA TYR A 454 -1.07 -0.78 -1.10
C TYR A 454 -1.94 -0.13 -0.02
N ALA A 455 -1.47 0.94 0.62
CA ALA A 455 -2.24 1.77 1.53
C ALA A 455 -1.99 3.23 1.20
N TYR A 456 -3.04 4.01 0.93
CA TYR A 456 -2.93 5.38 0.45
C TYR A 456 -3.94 6.30 1.13
N ALA A 457 -3.46 7.40 1.72
CA ALA A 457 -4.27 8.52 2.18
C ALA A 457 -3.97 9.76 1.33
N GLY A 458 -4.97 10.30 0.64
CA GLY A 458 -4.81 11.45 -0.26
C GLY A 458 -6.15 12.09 -0.64
N SER A 459 -6.14 13.12 -1.49
CA SER A 459 -7.31 13.94 -1.78
C SER A 459 -7.98 13.63 -3.12
N VAL A 460 -9.29 13.64 -3.13
CA VAL A 460 -10.12 13.47 -4.35
C VAL A 460 -10.45 14.80 -5.06
N PHE A 461 -10.19 15.92 -4.38
CA PHE A 461 -10.43 17.28 -4.89
C PHE A 461 -9.53 18.27 -4.13
N GLU A 462 -9.72 19.60 -4.26
CA GLU A 462 -9.01 20.60 -3.44
C GLU A 462 -9.47 20.54 -1.97
N PRO A 463 -8.66 20.04 -1.03
CA PRO A 463 -9.14 19.74 0.32
C PRO A 463 -8.85 20.84 1.34
N PHE A 464 -8.10 21.87 1.00
CA PHE A 464 -7.39 22.75 1.94
C PHE A 464 -6.35 22.01 2.81
N LEU A 465 -5.31 22.70 3.22
CA LEU A 465 -4.20 22.11 3.98
C LEU A 465 -4.67 21.52 5.33
N ALA A 466 -5.62 22.17 6.00
CA ALA A 466 -6.15 21.76 7.29
C ALA A 466 -6.89 20.41 7.28
N ALA A 467 -7.34 19.93 6.10
CA ALA A 467 -7.97 18.63 5.97
C ALA A 467 -7.01 17.45 6.19
N PHE A 468 -5.72 17.68 5.99
CA PHE A 468 -4.69 16.67 6.17
C PHE A 468 -4.17 16.63 7.60
N VAL A 469 -3.94 15.43 8.11
CA VAL A 469 -3.21 15.23 9.36
C VAL A 469 -1.74 15.56 9.14
N PRO A 470 -1.11 16.41 9.96
CA PRO A 470 0.31 16.68 9.85
C PRO A 470 1.17 15.40 9.96
N PRO A 471 2.25 15.26 9.18
CA PRO A 471 3.09 14.06 9.19
C PRO A 471 3.67 13.69 10.56
N SER A 472 4.02 14.67 11.38
CA SER A 472 4.49 14.43 12.74
C SER A 472 3.41 13.76 13.62
N LEU A 473 2.15 14.15 13.46
CA LEU A 473 1.03 13.52 14.17
C LEU A 473 0.72 12.13 13.60
N VAL A 474 0.83 11.92 12.27
CA VAL A 474 0.75 10.56 11.67
C VAL A 474 1.84 9.67 12.25
N ALA A 475 3.09 10.14 12.29
CA ALA A 475 4.21 9.41 12.88
C ALA A 475 3.97 9.06 14.35
N GLN A 476 3.49 10.01 15.15
CA GLN A 476 3.15 9.79 16.56
C GLN A 476 2.06 8.72 16.72
N ARG A 477 0.99 8.77 15.91
CA ARG A 477 -0.11 7.83 15.97
C ARG A 477 0.35 6.42 15.57
N VAL A 478 1.12 6.30 14.48
CA VAL A 478 1.71 5.03 14.05
C VAL A 478 2.63 4.44 15.11
N ALA A 479 3.50 5.24 15.73
CA ALA A 479 4.36 4.82 16.82
C ALA A 479 3.58 4.29 18.05
N ASN A 480 2.30 4.63 18.18
CA ASN A 480 1.38 4.16 19.22
C ASN A 480 0.40 3.08 18.72
N LEU A 481 0.74 2.35 17.66
CA LEU A 481 -0.09 1.27 17.09
C LEU A 481 -1.43 1.70 16.50
N VAL A 482 -1.68 2.98 16.26
CA VAL A 482 -2.87 3.39 15.52
C VAL A 482 -2.72 2.87 14.07
N PRO A 483 -3.75 2.19 13.50
CA PRO A 483 -3.68 1.72 12.13
C PRO A 483 -3.34 2.85 11.16
N PHE A 484 -2.52 2.58 10.13
CA PHE A 484 -1.92 3.61 9.29
C PHE A 484 -2.94 4.56 8.64
N LEU A 485 -4.01 4.01 8.05
CA LEU A 485 -5.04 4.82 7.40
C LEU A 485 -5.85 5.64 8.42
N VAL A 486 -6.09 5.10 9.62
CA VAL A 486 -6.71 5.82 10.74
C VAL A 486 -5.80 6.94 11.23
N ALA A 487 -4.50 6.67 11.35
CA ALA A 487 -3.50 7.67 11.73
C ALA A 487 -3.45 8.85 10.74
N SER A 488 -3.70 8.58 9.47
CA SER A 488 -3.64 9.52 8.35
C SER A 488 -4.89 10.39 8.20
N ARG A 489 -5.89 10.25 9.10
CA ARG A 489 -7.17 10.93 9.00
C ARG A 489 -7.56 11.62 10.29
N TRP A 490 -8.28 12.73 10.17
CA TRP A 490 -9.00 13.32 11.30
C TRP A 490 -10.25 12.50 11.62
N SER A 491 -10.46 12.20 12.89
CA SER A 491 -11.59 11.43 13.41
C SER A 491 -12.20 12.03 14.65
N GLU A 492 -11.70 13.17 15.09
CA GLU A 492 -12.14 13.88 16.30
C GLU A 492 -11.95 15.39 16.17
N GLY A 493 -12.71 16.13 16.92
CA GLY A 493 -12.61 17.59 17.06
C GLY A 493 -13.12 18.36 15.84
N PRO A 494 -12.73 19.64 15.70
CA PRO A 494 -13.27 20.53 14.68
C PRO A 494 -12.90 20.12 13.23
N PHE A 495 -11.96 19.21 13.07
CA PHE A 495 -11.51 18.72 11.77
C PHE A 495 -12.12 17.37 11.38
N ASP A 496 -12.96 16.75 12.24
CA ASP A 496 -13.75 15.56 11.88
C ASP A 496 -15.01 15.93 11.06
N ALA A 497 -14.87 16.88 10.18
CA ALA A 497 -15.89 17.20 9.18
C ALA A 497 -15.73 16.31 7.97
N THR A 498 -16.73 16.30 7.10
CA THR A 498 -16.64 15.60 5.83
C THR A 498 -15.76 16.37 4.87
N TRP A 499 -14.58 15.80 4.56
CA TRP A 499 -13.56 16.39 3.72
C TRP A 499 -13.41 15.67 2.38
N ARG A 500 -12.37 16.03 1.66
CA ARG A 500 -11.98 15.50 0.35
C ARG A 500 -10.80 14.54 0.42
N VAL A 501 -10.49 14.06 1.63
CA VAL A 501 -9.43 13.06 1.86
C VAL A 501 -10.04 11.67 1.85
N THR A 502 -9.53 10.80 0.98
CA THR A 502 -9.97 9.40 0.85
C THR A 502 -8.89 8.45 1.32
N LEU A 503 -9.31 7.25 1.70
CA LEU A 503 -8.47 6.15 2.15
C LEU A 503 -8.61 4.97 1.18
N ILE A 504 -7.48 4.46 0.68
CA ILE A 504 -7.40 3.26 -0.16
C ILE A 504 -6.53 2.24 0.56
N GLY A 505 -7.01 1.01 0.71
CA GLY A 505 -6.34 -0.07 1.43
C GLY A 505 -7.11 -0.55 2.66
N ASP A 506 -6.46 -1.32 3.51
CA ASP A 506 -7.07 -1.89 4.71
C ASP A 506 -6.99 -0.92 5.90
N PRO A 507 -8.13 -0.50 6.49
CA PRO A 507 -8.14 0.42 7.63
C PRO A 507 -7.68 -0.22 8.94
N LEU A 508 -7.55 -1.55 8.99
CA LEU A 508 -7.04 -2.29 10.15
C LEU A 508 -5.52 -2.52 10.09
N MET A 509 -4.84 -2.11 9.02
CA MET A 509 -3.41 -2.29 8.87
C MET A 509 -2.63 -1.54 9.93
N VAL A 510 -1.97 -2.26 10.82
CA VAL A 510 -1.07 -1.74 11.86
C VAL A 510 0.39 -1.82 11.39
N ILE A 511 1.19 -0.84 11.74
CA ILE A 511 2.64 -0.86 11.56
C ILE A 511 3.30 -1.01 12.94
N PRO A 512 3.64 -2.23 13.38
CA PRO A 512 4.26 -2.43 14.68
C PRO A 512 5.65 -1.78 14.72
N PRO A 513 5.97 -1.02 15.78
CA PRO A 513 7.30 -0.46 15.95
C PRO A 513 8.39 -1.54 15.91
N PRO A 514 9.53 -1.32 15.22
CA PRO A 514 10.64 -2.25 15.19
C PRO A 514 11.23 -2.60 16.56
N SER A 515 11.07 -1.73 17.56
CA SER A 515 11.42 -1.98 18.97
C SER A 515 10.60 -3.10 19.61
N MET A 516 9.44 -3.46 19.02
CA MET A 516 8.66 -4.63 19.44
C MET A 516 9.29 -5.91 18.89
N PRO A 517 9.25 -7.02 19.67
CA PRO A 517 9.76 -8.29 19.17
C PRO A 517 9.05 -8.71 17.88
N PRO A 518 9.79 -9.19 16.87
CA PRO A 518 9.18 -9.63 15.63
C PRO A 518 8.28 -10.86 15.88
N GLN A 519 7.19 -10.94 15.13
CA GLN A 519 6.32 -12.11 15.15
C GLN A 519 7.10 -13.35 14.68
N PRO A 520 7.14 -14.44 15.48
CA PRO A 520 7.82 -15.66 15.07
C PRO A 520 7.18 -16.27 13.83
N ARG A 521 8.00 -16.66 12.86
CA ARG A 521 7.54 -17.39 11.69
C ARG A 521 7.72 -18.89 11.89
N LEU A 522 6.69 -19.66 11.56
CA LEU A 522 6.77 -21.13 11.58
C LEU A 522 7.50 -21.64 10.34
N ALA A 523 8.29 -22.71 10.51
CA ALA A 523 8.90 -23.37 9.37
C ALA A 523 7.83 -23.90 8.38
N PRO A 524 8.06 -23.84 7.07
CA PRO A 524 7.12 -24.35 6.07
C PRO A 524 6.74 -25.83 6.26
N SER A 525 7.64 -26.64 6.79
CA SER A 525 7.42 -28.06 7.09
C SER A 525 6.47 -28.33 8.28
N SER A 526 6.04 -27.29 9.01
CA SER A 526 5.12 -27.44 10.15
C SER A 526 3.66 -27.72 9.73
N LEU A 527 3.33 -27.56 8.45
CA LEU A 527 2.01 -27.79 7.89
C LEU A 527 2.07 -28.76 6.69
N GLU A 528 0.97 -29.45 6.45
CA GLU A 528 0.85 -30.35 5.29
C GLU A 528 0.97 -29.56 3.97
N SER A 529 1.76 -30.10 3.05
CA SER A 529 1.85 -29.60 1.68
C SER A 529 0.57 -29.91 0.89
N ALA A 530 0.17 -29.00 0.02
CA ALA A 530 -0.92 -29.28 -0.91
C ALA A 530 -0.44 -30.18 -2.07
N LYS A 531 -1.39 -30.85 -2.69
CA LYS A 531 -1.10 -31.58 -3.93
C LYS A 531 -0.71 -30.60 -5.06
N GLY A 532 0.36 -30.93 -5.77
CA GLY A 532 0.84 -30.10 -6.90
C GLY A 532 1.61 -28.85 -6.49
N GLU A 533 2.17 -28.81 -5.29
CA GLU A 533 3.14 -27.79 -4.89
C GLU A 533 4.50 -28.00 -5.54
N THR A 534 5.10 -26.92 -6.03
CA THR A 534 6.46 -26.89 -6.58
C THR A 534 7.24 -25.75 -5.94
N ASP A 535 8.42 -26.03 -5.42
CA ASP A 535 9.33 -24.99 -4.91
C ASP A 535 9.95 -24.25 -6.10
N VAL A 536 9.68 -22.92 -6.18
CA VAL A 536 10.12 -22.08 -7.30
C VAL A 536 11.65 -22.05 -7.42
N LYS A 537 12.37 -22.07 -6.30
CA LYS A 537 13.85 -22.08 -6.30
C LYS A 537 14.41 -23.40 -6.81
N GLU A 538 13.77 -24.53 -6.47
CA GLU A 538 14.16 -25.84 -7.00
C GLU A 538 13.82 -25.94 -8.49
N ASN A 539 12.70 -25.35 -8.93
CA ASN A 539 12.36 -25.28 -10.35
C ASN A 539 13.39 -24.46 -11.14
N ALA A 540 13.81 -23.32 -10.63
CA ALA A 540 14.89 -22.52 -11.23
C ALA A 540 16.18 -23.33 -11.39
N ARG A 541 16.56 -24.11 -10.37
CA ARG A 541 17.73 -25.01 -10.45
C ARG A 541 17.57 -26.10 -11.49
N ALA A 542 16.41 -26.74 -11.55
CA ALA A 542 16.12 -27.77 -12.54
C ALA A 542 16.18 -27.20 -13.96
N ALA A 543 15.58 -26.03 -14.19
CA ALA A 543 15.64 -25.34 -15.49
C ALA A 543 17.09 -24.98 -15.88
N LEU A 544 17.93 -24.52 -14.94
CA LEU A 544 19.35 -24.27 -15.21
C LEU A 544 20.13 -25.52 -15.57
N VAL A 545 19.84 -26.67 -14.96
CA VAL A 545 20.46 -27.95 -15.30
C VAL A 545 20.03 -28.40 -16.70
N ALA A 546 18.74 -28.29 -17.03
CA ALA A 546 18.20 -28.55 -18.34
C ALA A 546 18.85 -27.64 -19.40
N ALA A 547 18.93 -26.34 -19.14
CA ALA A 547 19.57 -25.35 -20.00
C ALA A 547 21.04 -25.67 -20.33
N LYS A 548 21.79 -26.12 -19.34
CA LYS A 548 23.20 -26.58 -19.58
C LYS A 548 23.30 -27.78 -20.51
N THR A 549 22.31 -28.67 -20.45
CA THR A 549 22.31 -29.91 -21.23
C THR A 549 21.77 -29.70 -22.63
N THR A 550 20.69 -28.93 -22.77
CA THR A 550 19.97 -28.75 -24.05
C THR A 550 20.41 -27.51 -24.81
N GLY A 551 20.89 -26.48 -24.10
CA GLY A 551 21.12 -25.16 -24.66
C GLY A 551 19.85 -24.41 -25.04
N ALA A 552 18.65 -24.92 -24.64
CA ALA A 552 17.37 -24.38 -25.07
C ALA A 552 17.08 -23.01 -24.45
N PRO A 553 16.75 -21.96 -25.25
CA PRO A 553 16.44 -20.62 -24.75
C PRO A 553 15.32 -20.58 -23.70
N ALA A 554 14.28 -21.41 -23.87
CA ALA A 554 13.14 -21.49 -22.97
C ALA A 554 13.54 -21.87 -21.53
N GLU A 555 14.51 -22.76 -21.37
CA GLU A 555 14.98 -23.19 -20.04
C GLU A 555 15.73 -22.07 -19.32
N TYR A 556 16.52 -21.26 -20.04
CA TYR A 556 17.15 -20.07 -19.47
C TYR A 556 16.11 -19.03 -19.07
N ALA A 557 15.09 -18.79 -19.89
CA ALA A 557 14.00 -17.86 -19.60
C ALA A 557 13.20 -18.30 -18.36
N THR A 558 12.85 -19.59 -18.27
CA THR A 558 12.17 -20.16 -17.08
C THR A 558 13.00 -19.98 -15.82
N ALA A 559 14.29 -20.28 -15.87
CA ALA A 559 15.16 -20.12 -14.71
C ALA A 559 15.29 -18.66 -14.29
N LEU A 560 15.38 -17.73 -15.24
CA LEU A 560 15.47 -16.30 -14.94
C LEU A 560 14.16 -15.78 -14.33
N LEU A 561 13.00 -16.14 -14.89
CA LEU A 561 11.70 -15.79 -14.34
C LEU A 561 11.53 -16.30 -12.91
N ASP A 562 11.87 -17.55 -12.64
CA ASP A 562 11.78 -18.12 -11.30
C ASP A 562 12.72 -17.43 -10.30
N LEU A 563 13.90 -17.00 -10.72
CA LEU A 563 14.78 -16.17 -9.88
C LEU A 563 14.16 -14.81 -9.56
N VAL A 564 13.47 -14.20 -10.53
CA VAL A 564 12.71 -12.95 -10.29
C VAL A 564 11.59 -13.19 -9.29
N MET A 565 10.84 -14.29 -9.43
CA MET A 565 9.74 -14.64 -8.51
C MET A 565 10.22 -14.93 -7.09
N THR A 566 11.47 -15.36 -6.91
CA THR A 566 12.08 -15.51 -5.58
C THR A 566 12.70 -14.22 -5.04
N GLY A 567 12.66 -13.12 -5.80
CA GLY A 567 13.23 -11.83 -5.42
C GLY A 567 14.76 -11.77 -5.48
N ASP A 568 15.43 -12.73 -6.14
CA ASP A 568 16.88 -12.80 -6.26
C ASP A 568 17.38 -12.03 -7.48
N ASP A 569 17.28 -10.70 -7.43
CA ASP A 569 17.70 -9.81 -8.50
C ASP A 569 19.19 -9.96 -8.87
N ALA A 570 20.04 -10.30 -7.91
CA ALA A 570 21.48 -10.44 -8.16
C ALA A 570 21.76 -11.67 -9.02
N MET A 571 21.15 -12.82 -8.69
CA MET A 571 21.27 -14.04 -9.52
C MET A 571 20.60 -13.89 -10.88
N ALA A 572 19.44 -13.21 -10.94
CA ALA A 572 18.78 -12.94 -12.21
C ALA A 572 19.64 -12.07 -13.14
N ALA A 573 20.29 -11.01 -12.63
CA ALA A 573 21.22 -10.19 -13.41
C ALA A 573 22.48 -10.97 -13.86
N GLN A 574 23.00 -11.87 -13.03
CA GLN A 574 24.10 -12.77 -13.42
C GLN A 574 23.66 -13.74 -14.53
N LEU A 575 22.47 -14.32 -14.41
CA LEU A 575 21.94 -15.23 -15.44
C LEU A 575 21.71 -14.50 -16.78
N TRP A 576 21.28 -13.23 -16.74
CA TRP A 576 21.23 -12.38 -17.94
C TRP A 576 22.58 -12.28 -18.63
N SER A 577 23.65 -12.03 -17.89
CA SER A 577 25.01 -11.97 -18.46
C SER A 577 25.42 -13.28 -19.13
N ILE A 578 25.02 -14.42 -18.55
CA ILE A 578 25.23 -15.75 -19.14
C ILE A 578 24.38 -15.90 -20.41
N ALA A 579 23.12 -15.48 -20.40
CA ALA A 579 22.21 -15.56 -21.52
C ALA A 579 22.77 -14.83 -22.77
N VAL A 580 23.27 -13.60 -22.56
CA VAL A 580 23.92 -12.80 -23.62
C VAL A 580 25.14 -13.54 -24.19
N ALA A 581 25.98 -14.14 -23.35
CA ALA A 581 27.13 -14.89 -23.77
C ALA A 581 26.80 -16.21 -24.55
N LYS A 582 25.56 -16.72 -24.37
CA LYS A 582 25.07 -17.91 -25.11
C LYS A 582 24.54 -17.59 -26.50
N GLY A 583 24.29 -16.34 -26.82
CA GLY A 583 23.87 -15.85 -28.12
C GLY A 583 22.46 -15.28 -28.16
N ASP A 584 22.11 -14.69 -29.30
CA ASP A 584 20.93 -13.83 -29.46
C ASP A 584 19.61 -14.53 -29.13
N ALA A 585 19.42 -15.78 -29.48
CA ALA A 585 18.18 -16.50 -29.22
C ALA A 585 17.91 -16.66 -27.71
N VAL A 586 18.96 -16.90 -26.90
CA VAL A 586 18.85 -17.01 -25.45
C VAL A 586 18.65 -15.62 -24.83
N ALA A 587 19.38 -14.61 -25.30
CA ALA A 587 19.22 -13.23 -24.85
C ALA A 587 17.80 -12.71 -25.10
N VAL A 588 17.25 -12.90 -26.31
CA VAL A 588 15.86 -12.49 -26.63
C VAL A 588 14.84 -13.17 -25.73
N ALA A 589 14.98 -14.47 -25.45
CA ALA A 589 14.06 -15.19 -24.58
C ALA A 589 14.12 -14.71 -23.11
N CYS A 590 15.28 -14.29 -22.63
CA CYS A 590 15.50 -13.81 -21.24
C CYS A 590 15.22 -12.33 -21.04
N ALA A 591 15.24 -11.51 -22.09
CA ALA A 591 15.19 -10.05 -22.01
C ALA A 591 13.99 -9.50 -21.20
N PRO A 592 12.72 -9.98 -21.40
CA PRO A 592 11.59 -9.43 -20.66
C PRO A 592 11.75 -9.59 -19.15
N SER A 593 12.12 -10.78 -18.67
CA SER A 593 12.28 -11.05 -17.22
C SER A 593 13.55 -10.41 -16.63
N ALA A 594 14.52 -10.03 -17.46
CA ALA A 594 15.77 -9.40 -17.01
C ALA A 594 15.62 -7.91 -16.67
N LEU A 595 14.64 -7.19 -17.27
CA LEU A 595 14.53 -5.73 -17.12
C LEU A 595 14.42 -5.28 -15.67
N GLY A 596 13.48 -5.85 -14.92
CA GLY A 596 13.26 -5.48 -13.53
C GLY A 596 14.51 -5.64 -12.65
N PRO A 597 15.16 -6.82 -12.62
CA PRO A 597 16.43 -7.02 -11.91
C PRO A 597 17.53 -6.04 -12.31
N LEU A 598 17.76 -5.84 -13.63
CA LEU A 598 18.78 -4.92 -14.14
C LEU A 598 18.50 -3.46 -13.75
N PHE A 599 17.23 -3.05 -13.80
CA PHE A 599 16.79 -1.74 -13.34
C PHE A 599 17.12 -1.55 -11.85
N ARG A 600 16.69 -2.49 -10.97
CA ARG A 600 16.91 -2.40 -9.52
C ARG A 600 18.37 -2.48 -9.13
N GLN A 601 19.19 -3.20 -9.90
CA GLN A 601 20.65 -3.26 -9.74
C GLN A 601 21.37 -2.05 -10.37
N ARG A 602 20.64 -1.10 -11.00
CA ARG A 602 21.19 0.07 -11.70
C ARG A 602 22.21 -0.27 -12.78
N GLN A 603 22.06 -1.42 -13.44
CA GLN A 603 22.93 -1.88 -14.50
C GLN A 603 22.47 -1.30 -15.86
N SER A 604 22.68 0.01 -16.05
CA SER A 604 22.08 0.80 -17.13
C SER A 604 22.39 0.25 -18.52
N ASP A 605 23.65 -0.14 -18.81
CA ASP A 605 24.04 -0.66 -20.13
C ASP A 605 23.41 -2.03 -20.39
N ALA A 606 23.41 -2.92 -19.40
CA ALA A 606 22.79 -4.24 -19.50
C ALA A 606 21.26 -4.12 -19.66
N PHE A 607 20.63 -3.19 -18.93
CA PHE A 607 19.22 -2.85 -19.09
C PHE A 607 18.90 -2.38 -20.51
N LEU A 608 19.70 -1.44 -21.05
CA LEU A 608 19.50 -0.94 -22.40
C LEU A 608 19.67 -2.02 -23.45
N ALA A 609 20.64 -2.94 -23.27
CA ALA A 609 20.84 -4.09 -24.15
C ALA A 609 19.62 -5.02 -24.12
N ALA A 610 19.08 -5.33 -22.92
CA ALA A 610 17.87 -6.14 -22.79
C ALA A 610 16.63 -5.45 -23.39
N TYR A 611 16.42 -4.18 -23.08
CA TYR A 611 15.29 -3.39 -23.56
C TYR A 611 15.20 -3.37 -25.09
N ARG A 612 16.33 -3.24 -25.79
CA ARG A 612 16.40 -3.23 -27.26
C ARG A 612 16.00 -4.56 -27.91
N LEU A 613 16.02 -5.65 -27.15
CA LEU A 613 15.60 -6.98 -27.62
C LEU A 613 14.10 -7.22 -27.48
N ILE A 614 13.36 -6.31 -26.82
CA ILE A 614 11.91 -6.44 -26.60
C ILE A 614 11.18 -5.70 -27.72
N PRO A 615 10.41 -6.42 -28.57
CA PRO A 615 9.76 -5.80 -29.73
C PRO A 615 8.67 -4.78 -29.36
N ALA A 616 7.97 -5.01 -28.25
CA ALA A 616 6.89 -4.17 -27.76
C ALA A 616 7.01 -3.97 -26.23
N PRO A 617 7.88 -3.03 -25.78
CA PRO A 617 8.03 -2.72 -24.39
C PRO A 617 6.72 -2.22 -23.77
N THR A 618 6.41 -2.69 -22.56
CA THR A 618 5.26 -2.23 -21.79
C THR A 618 5.43 -0.78 -21.35
N LEU A 619 4.35 -0.17 -20.86
CA LEU A 619 4.43 1.18 -20.29
C LEU A 619 5.31 1.23 -19.03
N LEU A 620 5.34 0.16 -18.24
CA LEU A 620 6.23 0.03 -17.08
C LEU A 620 7.70 -0.10 -17.51
N ASP A 621 7.99 -0.82 -18.60
CA ASP A 621 9.34 -0.90 -19.16
C ASP A 621 9.84 0.47 -19.63
N GLN A 622 8.95 1.27 -20.25
CA GLN A 622 9.27 2.66 -20.63
C GLN A 622 9.53 3.55 -19.42
N ASP A 623 8.75 3.39 -18.33
CA ASP A 623 9.00 4.12 -17.09
C ASP A 623 10.35 3.75 -16.49
N MET A 624 10.69 2.45 -16.43
CA MET A 624 12.01 1.99 -15.98
C MET A 624 13.14 2.57 -16.84
N LEU A 625 12.99 2.57 -18.18
CA LEU A 625 13.96 3.16 -19.09
C LEU A 625 14.24 4.62 -18.75
N TRP A 626 13.19 5.45 -18.68
CA TRP A 626 13.34 6.87 -18.44
C TRP A 626 13.82 7.18 -17.00
N GLN A 627 13.34 6.47 -15.99
CA GLN A 627 13.83 6.64 -14.61
C GLN A 627 15.31 6.28 -14.47
N LEU A 628 15.76 5.24 -15.16
CA LEU A 628 17.16 4.81 -15.10
C LEU A 628 18.10 5.75 -15.88
N TRP A 629 17.65 6.28 -17.03
CA TRP A 629 18.51 6.99 -17.95
C TRP A 629 18.42 8.53 -17.90
N THR A 630 17.35 9.11 -17.34
CA THR A 630 17.17 10.59 -17.32
C THR A 630 18.41 11.32 -16.83
N GLN A 631 19.02 10.89 -15.74
CA GLN A 631 20.22 11.55 -15.19
C GLN A 631 21.52 11.18 -15.91
N GLN A 632 21.48 10.17 -16.77
CA GLN A 632 22.64 9.68 -17.53
C GLN A 632 22.68 10.25 -18.95
N LEU A 633 21.59 10.84 -19.45
CA LEU A 633 21.52 11.40 -20.81
C LEU A 633 22.66 12.41 -21.07
N ALA A 634 23.02 13.22 -20.06
CA ALA A 634 24.10 14.18 -20.15
C ALA A 634 25.50 13.56 -20.42
N SER A 635 25.69 12.27 -20.08
CA SER A 635 26.94 11.55 -20.31
C SER A 635 27.06 10.95 -21.71
N ILE A 636 25.94 10.84 -22.44
CA ILE A 636 25.91 10.24 -23.78
C ILE A 636 26.62 11.15 -24.78
N LYS A 637 27.63 10.61 -25.48
CA LYS A 637 28.39 11.29 -26.53
C LYS A 637 27.98 10.86 -27.93
N ASP A 638 27.40 9.65 -28.03
CA ASP A 638 26.97 9.08 -29.31
C ASP A 638 25.60 9.61 -29.70
N ARG A 639 25.54 10.31 -30.80
CA ARG A 639 24.30 10.84 -31.39
C ARG A 639 23.28 9.72 -31.68
N ALA A 640 23.72 8.58 -32.19
CA ALA A 640 22.82 7.49 -32.57
C ALA A 640 22.04 6.96 -31.34
N VAL A 641 22.66 6.97 -30.15
CA VAL A 641 21.99 6.60 -28.90
C VAL A 641 20.95 7.64 -28.53
N LEU A 642 21.25 8.94 -28.63
CA LEU A 642 20.27 10.02 -28.35
C LEU A 642 19.11 10.01 -29.36
N ASP A 643 19.39 9.78 -30.66
CA ASP A 643 18.35 9.64 -31.69
C ASP A 643 17.43 8.44 -31.40
N TRP A 644 18.00 7.33 -30.91
CA TRP A 644 17.22 6.19 -30.45
C TRP A 644 16.31 6.55 -29.27
N PHE A 645 16.77 7.29 -28.25
CA PHE A 645 15.92 7.81 -27.17
C PHE A 645 14.80 8.70 -27.71
N GLY A 646 15.05 9.45 -28.77
CA GLY A 646 14.02 10.24 -29.47
C GLY A 646 12.85 9.39 -29.99
N GLN A 647 13.06 8.11 -30.27
CA GLN A 647 12.02 7.17 -30.66
C GLN A 647 11.29 6.56 -29.44
N GLN A 648 11.89 6.65 -28.25
CA GLN A 648 11.34 6.10 -26.99
C GLN A 648 10.58 7.17 -26.17
N VAL A 649 10.40 8.39 -26.67
CA VAL A 649 9.61 9.44 -26.00
C VAL A 649 8.18 8.97 -25.78
N ARG A 650 7.69 9.09 -24.55
CA ARG A 650 6.34 8.64 -24.17
C ARG A 650 5.27 9.55 -24.75
N THR A 651 4.21 8.95 -25.29
CA THR A 651 3.23 9.67 -26.11
C THR A 651 2.26 10.56 -25.32
N VAL A 652 2.03 10.26 -24.03
CA VAL A 652 1.04 10.99 -23.21
C VAL A 652 1.50 12.42 -22.92
N ARG A 653 2.73 12.58 -22.40
CA ARG A 653 3.35 13.87 -22.12
C ARG A 653 4.74 13.97 -22.78
N PRO A 654 4.80 14.02 -24.11
CA PRO A 654 6.08 13.98 -24.81
C PRO A 654 7.00 15.16 -24.44
N ALA A 655 6.44 16.30 -24.06
CA ALA A 655 7.20 17.46 -23.62
C ALA A 655 8.09 17.18 -22.39
N VAL A 656 7.67 16.27 -21.50
CA VAL A 656 8.46 15.88 -20.31
C VAL A 656 9.76 15.20 -20.73
N ASP A 657 9.69 14.19 -21.58
CA ASP A 657 10.86 13.47 -22.06
C ASP A 657 11.71 14.33 -23.00
N LEU A 658 11.06 15.10 -23.88
CA LEU A 658 11.75 16.02 -24.80
C LEU A 658 12.49 17.13 -24.05
N SER A 659 11.97 17.64 -22.94
CA SER A 659 12.66 18.65 -22.13
C SER A 659 13.99 18.16 -21.55
N ARG A 660 14.12 16.84 -21.37
CA ARG A 660 15.33 16.18 -20.89
C ARG A 660 16.27 15.79 -22.02
N LEU A 661 15.72 15.38 -23.16
CA LEU A 661 16.49 14.87 -24.29
C LEU A 661 17.01 15.98 -25.22
N ALA A 662 16.18 17.02 -25.49
CA ALA A 662 16.53 18.05 -26.47
C ALA A 662 17.81 18.85 -26.10
N PRO A 663 18.08 19.21 -24.83
CA PRO A 663 19.35 19.84 -24.44
C PRO A 663 20.56 18.96 -24.76
N GLU A 664 20.43 17.64 -24.59
CA GLU A 664 21.53 16.71 -24.84
C GLU A 664 21.79 16.50 -26.34
N ILE A 665 20.73 16.47 -27.14
CA ILE A 665 20.87 16.47 -28.61
C ILE A 665 21.48 17.77 -29.07
N LYS A 666 21.07 18.93 -28.51
CA LYS A 666 21.69 20.24 -28.81
C LYS A 666 23.19 20.24 -28.46
N ARG A 667 23.58 19.65 -27.34
CA ARG A 667 24.98 19.54 -26.90
C ARG A 667 25.84 18.69 -27.86
N VAL A 668 25.29 17.58 -28.37
CA VAL A 668 26.06 16.60 -29.18
C VAL A 668 25.96 16.90 -30.69
N ALA A 669 24.79 17.32 -31.16
CA ALA A 669 24.49 17.46 -32.58
C ALA A 669 24.06 18.85 -33.04
N GLY A 670 24.04 19.83 -32.13
CA GLY A 670 23.67 21.22 -32.41
C GLY A 670 22.18 21.52 -32.31
N THR A 671 21.86 22.83 -32.31
CA THR A 671 20.50 23.36 -32.12
C THR A 671 19.51 22.83 -33.17
N ASP A 672 19.94 22.80 -34.44
CA ASP A 672 19.05 22.35 -35.53
C ASP A 672 18.60 20.91 -35.38
N ALA A 673 19.49 20.01 -34.94
CA ALA A 673 19.14 18.62 -34.67
C ALA A 673 18.08 18.52 -33.54
N ALA A 674 18.23 19.26 -32.45
CA ALA A 674 17.25 19.30 -31.38
C ALA A 674 15.89 19.86 -31.85
N ARG A 675 15.91 20.93 -32.66
CA ARG A 675 14.67 21.48 -33.26
C ARG A 675 13.96 20.51 -34.18
N VAL A 676 14.69 19.76 -35.01
CA VAL A 676 14.13 18.74 -35.89
C VAL A 676 13.39 17.67 -35.07
N LEU A 677 13.98 17.16 -33.98
CA LEU A 677 13.33 16.20 -33.11
C LEU A 677 12.03 16.78 -32.48
N VAL A 678 12.13 17.97 -31.87
CA VAL A 678 10.98 18.58 -31.16
C VAL A 678 9.86 18.91 -32.16
N THR A 679 10.18 19.39 -33.37
CA THR A 679 9.20 19.64 -34.44
C THR A 679 8.51 18.35 -34.90
N ALA A 680 9.25 17.26 -35.10
CA ALA A 680 8.67 15.99 -35.49
C ALA A 680 7.67 15.46 -34.45
N TRP A 681 7.96 15.66 -33.16
CA TRP A 681 7.01 15.32 -32.07
C TRP A 681 5.80 16.27 -32.01
N LEU A 682 5.99 17.58 -32.30
CA LEU A 682 4.88 18.52 -32.41
C LEU A 682 3.88 18.12 -33.52
N GLU A 683 4.37 17.61 -34.64
CA GLU A 683 3.52 17.12 -35.75
C GLU A 683 2.76 15.85 -35.39
N LYS A 684 3.41 14.90 -34.69
CA LYS A 684 2.80 13.63 -34.25
C LYS A 684 1.78 13.81 -33.15
N THR A 685 1.94 14.82 -32.28
CA THR A 685 1.10 15.00 -31.09
C THR A 685 -0.24 15.62 -31.46
N THR A 686 -1.35 14.99 -31.09
CA THR A 686 -2.72 15.47 -31.36
C THR A 686 -3.31 16.25 -30.20
N ASN A 687 -2.93 15.93 -28.96
CA ASN A 687 -3.44 16.60 -27.75
C ASN A 687 -3.02 18.07 -27.72
N ALA A 688 -3.97 18.99 -27.55
CA ALA A 688 -3.76 20.43 -27.65
C ALA A 688 -2.83 20.97 -26.55
N GLU A 689 -2.97 20.48 -25.31
CA GLU A 689 -2.15 20.90 -24.18
C GLU A 689 -0.70 20.40 -24.33
N ALA A 690 -0.52 19.13 -24.70
CA ALA A 690 0.80 18.57 -24.99
C ALA A 690 1.49 19.34 -26.14
N ARG A 691 0.75 19.71 -27.19
CA ARG A 691 1.27 20.55 -28.29
C ARG A 691 1.72 21.92 -27.82
N LYS A 692 0.99 22.53 -26.87
CA LYS A 692 1.37 23.83 -26.29
C LYS A 692 2.73 23.72 -25.60
N HIS A 693 2.92 22.75 -24.73
CA HIS A 693 4.18 22.54 -24.02
C HIS A 693 5.36 22.22 -24.97
N ILE A 694 5.12 21.45 -26.03
CA ILE A 694 6.16 21.20 -27.06
C ILE A 694 6.54 22.50 -27.80
N ARG A 695 5.56 23.38 -28.10
CA ARG A 695 5.86 24.69 -28.72
C ARG A 695 6.68 25.59 -27.78
N GLU A 696 6.37 25.61 -26.51
CA GLU A 696 7.13 26.34 -25.48
C GLU A 696 8.59 25.85 -25.44
N LEU A 697 8.77 24.52 -25.45
CA LEU A 697 10.10 23.90 -25.53
C LEU A 697 10.83 24.31 -26.82
N LEU A 698 10.15 24.32 -27.98
CA LEU A 698 10.73 24.71 -29.27
C LEU A 698 11.18 26.17 -29.29
N LEU A 699 10.43 27.08 -28.64
CA LEU A 699 10.80 28.48 -28.48
C LEU A 699 12.07 28.62 -27.61
N GLY A 700 12.22 27.84 -26.57
CA GLY A 700 13.40 27.82 -25.70
C GLY A 700 14.67 27.26 -26.37
N LEU A 701 14.55 26.66 -27.55
CA LEU A 701 15.67 26.17 -28.35
C LEU A 701 16.19 27.23 -29.35
N GLN A 702 15.56 28.42 -29.42
CA GLN A 702 16.08 29.51 -30.24
C GLN A 702 17.33 30.06 -29.59
#